data_e260f401a1552bf06e4ce3f872ace77c
#
_entry.id   e260f401a1552bf06e4ce3f872ace77c
#
_cell.length_a   1.000
_cell.length_b   1.000
_cell.length_c   1.000
_cell.angle_alpha   90.00
_cell.angle_beta   90.00
_cell.angle_gamma   90.00
#
_symmetry.space_group_name_H-M   'P 1'
#
loop_
_entity.id
_entity.type
_entity.pdbx_description
1 polymer ?
#
loop_
_entity_poly.entity_id
_entity_poly.type
_entity_poly.pdbx_seq_one_letter_code
_entity_poly.pdbx_strand_id
1 'polypeptide(L)'
;MRPFRMISVSTIFVWLVVAVLAVSSAAASCGDGVVDPGEDCDDGSSNNGGNNSCCSAACTFNGKSPDVIVGDLVGTTNYGAIGGIRAYAIGTTSCNLGSCWLNWFANSANKPIIGQNMYRLKNGRFEQIGQSWLKHAFTALQGSVCSNSCVSAPNGTHLGVNCSDPYSSGLNGDQSRLGPKVDVNPNTGVYLYPDGRIGTTGNAIFKRLQVHEVDIDPAQNSGAVYFVEGQYVTLDDAAAKNNTNNASYRKVTIGVSPFNLTLTGSTVRGKMAIQAWKDTDPTVTETPVGAAEGLFVVSAKATSLGGGIYHYEYAVENLTNHRSGQSFTVPFPAGTVITNVGFHDVDYHSGEPFDGTDWTATVGSTSVTWATTTYDVNPNANALRWGTLYNFRFDANLAPGFALTTIGLFKPGAPAGATVTTVAPNACFGAADGTSCSDGNGCTQGDTCQSGTCTGANTVVCNAVDACHTAGTCNPDTGFCSNPTAPNGTACSDGNGCTQGDSCQSGTCTGGSPVVCTPSDACHSAGTCGPSTGVCSNPAKPNGTACSDGSACTQSDTCQSGICTGGSPVVCAASNNCHNAGTCDPPTGLCSNPEKPDGSACTDFNACTQADACQSGTCVGASPVVCTASDDCHTAGICAAATGVCSNPAAADGTPCSDGNGCTQTDACQSGTCAGGVPVVCAPSDGCHEAGTCSSATGVCSNPEAPNGIACNDANVCTINDACQSGVCVGEGAPSPVEVDAGVLLTQLDGVTTITWNSTLDSTFYDVLRGAVGALPVGPGGGDEVCVASGIPATTANDPDTPNPDEGFWYLIQGGNDCGKGPFGFQVDGGVQTPRVSATCP
;
A
#
# COMPACT_ATOMS: atom_id res chain seq x y z
N MET A 1 10.44 -83.49 24.59
CA MET A 1 11.81 -83.41 25.04
C MET A 1 12.76 -83.05 23.89
N ARG A 2 13.18 -81.84 23.86
CA ARG A 2 14.41 -81.32 23.22
C ARG A 2 14.44 -79.85 23.46
N PRO A 3 15.63 -79.21 23.74
CA PRO A 3 15.72 -77.99 24.45
C PRO A 3 15.73 -76.74 23.53
N PHE A 4 15.21 -75.63 24.07
CA PHE A 4 15.29 -74.31 23.50
C PHE A 4 16.74 -73.83 23.53
N ARG A 5 17.26 -73.33 22.39
CA ARG A 5 18.46 -72.52 22.31
C ARG A 5 18.07 -71.02 22.43
N MET A 6 18.57 -70.38 23.47
CA MET A 6 18.60 -68.93 23.60
C MET A 6 19.54 -68.35 22.53
N ILE A 7 19.04 -67.42 21.74
CA ILE A 7 19.83 -66.53 20.91
C ILE A 7 19.92 -65.20 21.61
N SER A 8 21.13 -64.82 21.98
CA SER A 8 21.51 -63.52 22.54
C SER A 8 21.25 -62.41 21.51
N VAL A 9 20.45 -61.43 21.84
CA VAL A 9 20.27 -60.22 21.08
C VAL A 9 21.27 -59.20 21.55
N SER A 10 22.34 -58.96 20.76
CA SER A 10 23.25 -57.87 20.93
C SER A 10 22.55 -56.59 20.55
N THR A 11 22.36 -55.71 21.51
CA THR A 11 21.87 -54.35 21.34
C THR A 11 22.91 -53.49 20.60
N ILE A 12 22.68 -53.23 19.34
CA ILE A 12 23.44 -52.21 18.59
C ILE A 12 22.75 -50.88 18.83
N PHE A 13 23.38 -50.01 19.61
CA PHE A 13 23.04 -48.59 19.72
C PHE A 13 23.38 -47.89 18.39
N VAL A 14 22.39 -47.68 17.57
CA VAL A 14 22.51 -46.75 16.44
C VAL A 14 22.38 -45.32 16.98
N TRP A 15 23.46 -44.58 17.02
CA TRP A 15 23.42 -43.14 17.20
C TRP A 15 22.82 -42.52 15.95
N LEU A 16 21.56 -42.13 16.04
CA LEU A 16 20.95 -41.24 15.04
C LEU A 16 21.53 -39.85 15.28
N VAL A 17 22.56 -39.49 14.51
CA VAL A 17 23.01 -38.11 14.39
C VAL A 17 21.91 -37.38 13.60
N VAL A 18 20.99 -36.73 14.31
CA VAL A 18 20.11 -35.74 13.70
C VAL A 18 21.01 -34.58 13.32
N ALA A 19 21.46 -34.54 12.08
CA ALA A 19 22.00 -33.32 11.51
C ALA A 19 20.84 -32.33 11.45
N VAL A 20 20.75 -31.45 12.43
CA VAL A 20 19.98 -30.22 12.29
C VAL A 20 20.69 -29.43 11.20
N LEU A 21 20.21 -29.54 9.97
CA LEU A 21 20.47 -28.56 8.94
C LEU A 21 19.91 -27.24 9.50
N ALA A 22 20.82 -26.43 10.05
CA ALA A 22 20.53 -25.03 10.24
C ALA A 22 20.31 -24.47 8.80
N VAL A 23 19.06 -24.44 8.38
CA VAL A 23 18.67 -23.53 7.31
C VAL A 23 19.07 -22.16 7.85
N SER A 24 20.16 -21.60 7.31
CA SER A 24 20.43 -20.19 7.50
C SER A 24 19.20 -19.46 6.91
N SER A 25 18.27 -19.07 7.78
CA SER A 25 17.32 -18.05 7.41
C SER A 25 18.17 -16.90 6.87
N ALA A 26 18.00 -16.57 5.59
CA ALA A 26 18.40 -15.26 5.13
C ALA A 26 17.90 -14.29 6.21
N ALA A 27 18.77 -13.47 6.75
CA ALA A 27 18.35 -12.49 7.74
C ALA A 27 17.26 -11.66 7.06
N ALA A 28 16.08 -11.61 7.70
CA ALA A 28 15.02 -10.75 7.29
C ALA A 28 15.61 -9.37 6.96
N SER A 29 15.42 -8.92 5.72
CA SER A 29 16.08 -7.68 5.29
C SER A 29 15.08 -6.53 5.36
N CYS A 30 14.92 -6.01 6.59
CA CYS A 30 14.07 -4.86 6.82
C CYS A 30 14.32 -3.76 5.79
N GLY A 31 13.28 -3.39 5.06
CA GLY A 31 13.29 -2.33 4.06
C GLY A 31 13.31 -2.79 2.61
N ASP A 32 13.11 -4.06 2.31
CA ASP A 32 13.01 -4.55 0.93
C ASP A 32 11.59 -4.48 0.36
N GLY A 33 10.61 -4.14 1.21
CA GLY A 33 9.20 -4.01 0.84
C GLY A 33 8.43 -5.34 0.95
N VAL A 34 9.01 -6.35 1.57
CA VAL A 34 8.38 -7.65 1.83
C VAL A 34 8.38 -7.89 3.33
N VAL A 35 7.26 -8.22 3.92
CA VAL A 35 7.20 -8.57 5.35
C VAL A 35 7.73 -9.98 5.53
N ASP A 36 8.92 -10.09 6.05
CA ASP A 36 9.62 -11.35 6.29
C ASP A 36 9.24 -11.97 7.67
N PRO A 37 9.53 -13.28 7.89
CA PRO A 37 9.34 -13.88 9.20
C PRO A 37 10.17 -13.19 10.29
N GLY A 38 9.49 -12.56 11.25
CA GLY A 38 10.09 -11.80 12.34
C GLY A 38 9.94 -10.30 12.22
N GLU A 39 9.32 -9.84 11.15
CA GLU A 39 8.90 -8.45 10.95
C GLU A 39 7.40 -8.30 11.19
N ASP A 40 7.00 -7.17 11.78
CA ASP A 40 5.58 -6.82 11.92
C ASP A 40 5.04 -6.15 10.65
N CYS A 41 5.92 -5.48 9.89
CA CYS A 41 5.58 -4.69 8.71
C CYS A 41 6.84 -4.37 7.89
N ASP A 42 6.68 -4.03 6.61
CA ASP A 42 7.74 -3.44 5.76
C ASP A 42 7.12 -2.56 4.65
N ASP A 43 7.34 -1.26 4.72
CA ASP A 43 6.89 -0.27 3.74
C ASP A 43 8.01 0.08 2.72
N GLY A 44 9.14 -0.64 2.75
CA GLY A 44 10.35 -0.39 1.97
C GLY A 44 11.31 0.62 2.61
N SER A 45 12.60 0.48 2.35
CA SER A 45 13.68 1.25 3.01
C SER A 45 13.54 2.77 2.90
N SER A 46 12.89 3.28 1.87
CA SER A 46 12.64 4.72 1.69
C SER A 46 11.44 5.23 2.51
N ASN A 47 10.60 4.35 3.01
CA ASN A 47 9.34 4.67 3.69
C ASN A 47 9.35 4.29 5.17
N ASN A 48 10.05 3.20 5.54
CA ASN A 48 10.17 2.76 6.92
C ASN A 48 10.69 3.90 7.83
N GLY A 49 9.99 4.14 8.94
CA GLY A 49 10.28 5.27 9.84
C GLY A 49 9.69 6.61 9.38
N GLY A 50 9.02 6.67 8.23
CA GLY A 50 8.35 7.87 7.74
C GLY A 50 7.10 8.24 8.54
N ASN A 51 6.68 9.51 8.46
CA ASN A 51 5.54 10.03 9.23
C ASN A 51 4.20 9.32 8.98
N ASN A 52 4.00 8.75 7.80
CA ASN A 52 2.77 8.06 7.43
C ASN A 52 3.00 6.55 7.21
N SER A 53 4.20 6.07 7.46
CA SER A 53 4.51 4.64 7.47
C SER A 53 3.95 3.99 8.74
N CYS A 54 3.50 2.76 8.63
CA CYS A 54 3.19 1.91 9.77
C CYS A 54 4.47 1.40 10.44
N CYS A 55 5.56 1.35 9.67
CA CYS A 55 6.79 0.71 10.03
C CYS A 55 7.83 1.66 10.61
N SER A 56 8.47 1.24 11.68
CA SER A 56 9.72 1.80 12.15
C SER A 56 10.87 1.44 11.19
N ALA A 57 12.02 2.08 11.37
CA ALA A 57 13.24 1.69 10.65
C ALA A 57 13.77 0.28 11.01
N ALA A 58 13.16 -0.38 11.99
CA ALA A 58 13.46 -1.74 12.41
C ALA A 58 12.36 -2.75 12.04
N CYS A 59 11.49 -2.41 11.11
CA CYS A 59 10.36 -3.22 10.62
C CYS A 59 9.41 -3.75 11.71
N THR A 60 9.18 -2.93 12.72
CA THR A 60 8.16 -3.15 13.74
C THR A 60 7.11 -2.05 13.66
N PHE A 61 5.88 -2.34 14.03
CA PHE A 61 4.84 -1.30 14.10
C PHE A 61 5.25 -0.16 15.03
N ASN A 62 5.11 1.08 14.56
CA ASN A 62 5.48 2.28 15.30
C ASN A 62 4.34 2.89 16.14
N GLY A 63 3.40 2.06 16.57
CA GLY A 63 2.19 2.47 17.28
C GLY A 63 1.06 2.91 16.36
N LYS A 64 1.23 2.82 15.04
CA LYS A 64 0.21 3.02 14.02
C LYS A 64 -0.16 1.68 13.41
N SER A 65 -1.36 1.57 12.88
CA SER A 65 -1.83 0.37 12.21
C SER A 65 -2.60 0.69 10.93
N PRO A 66 -2.44 -0.07 9.86
CA PRO A 66 -3.32 0.00 8.71
C PRO A 66 -4.66 -0.67 9.06
N ASP A 67 -5.71 -0.33 8.33
CA ASP A 67 -7.04 -0.92 8.48
C ASP A 67 -7.77 -0.83 7.14
N VAL A 68 -7.86 -1.96 6.43
CA VAL A 68 -8.57 -2.02 5.15
C VAL A 68 -10.01 -2.47 5.34
N ILE A 69 -10.93 -1.71 4.79
CA ILE A 69 -12.32 -2.14 4.67
C ILE A 69 -12.80 -2.07 3.21
N VAL A 70 -13.89 -2.76 2.90
CA VAL A 70 -14.66 -2.48 1.69
C VAL A 70 -15.49 -1.23 1.94
N GLY A 71 -15.04 -0.10 1.41
CA GLY A 71 -15.72 1.18 1.59
C GLY A 71 -16.97 1.36 0.74
N ASP A 72 -17.02 0.72 -0.44
CA ASP A 72 -18.23 0.70 -1.25
C ASP A 72 -18.24 -0.50 -2.21
N LEU A 73 -19.44 -0.96 -2.56
CA LEU A 73 -19.72 -1.94 -3.59
C LEU A 73 -20.44 -1.21 -4.72
N VAL A 74 -19.79 -1.09 -5.89
CA VAL A 74 -20.26 -0.20 -6.98
C VAL A 74 -20.23 -0.90 -8.33
N GLY A 75 -21.34 -0.84 -9.03
CA GLY A 75 -21.46 -1.43 -10.34
C GLY A 75 -21.42 -2.96 -10.35
N THR A 76 -22.06 -3.53 -11.34
CA THR A 76 -22.13 -4.97 -11.56
C THR A 76 -21.86 -5.28 -13.01
N THR A 77 -21.23 -6.40 -13.30
CA THR A 77 -21.09 -6.94 -14.65
C THR A 77 -21.64 -8.35 -14.69
N ASN A 78 -22.50 -8.62 -15.66
CA ASN A 78 -23.03 -9.94 -15.97
C ASN A 78 -22.29 -10.48 -17.20
N TYR A 79 -21.57 -11.57 -17.02
CA TYR A 79 -20.78 -12.21 -18.09
C TYR A 79 -21.52 -13.32 -18.82
N GLY A 80 -22.79 -13.53 -18.50
CA GLY A 80 -23.61 -14.60 -19.07
C GLY A 80 -23.55 -15.88 -18.24
N ALA A 81 -24.14 -16.96 -18.77
CA ALA A 81 -24.23 -18.24 -18.11
C ALA A 81 -23.69 -19.38 -18.99
N ILE A 82 -23.18 -20.43 -18.34
CA ILE A 82 -22.76 -21.70 -18.96
C ILE A 82 -23.26 -22.83 -18.07
N GLY A 83 -24.03 -23.74 -18.63
CA GLY A 83 -24.51 -24.92 -17.90
C GLY A 83 -25.39 -24.61 -16.70
N GLY A 84 -26.16 -23.51 -16.73
CA GLY A 84 -27.01 -23.10 -15.62
C GLY A 84 -26.27 -22.32 -14.52
N ILE A 85 -24.97 -22.11 -14.65
CA ILE A 85 -24.17 -21.27 -13.76
C ILE A 85 -23.94 -19.92 -14.44
N ARG A 86 -24.31 -18.83 -13.77
CA ARG A 86 -24.13 -17.47 -14.24
C ARG A 86 -22.95 -16.81 -13.53
N ALA A 87 -22.23 -16.00 -14.28
CA ALA A 87 -21.07 -15.31 -13.74
C ALA A 87 -21.30 -13.81 -13.63
N TYR A 88 -20.88 -13.29 -12.49
CA TYR A 88 -20.89 -11.87 -12.20
C TYR A 88 -19.53 -11.36 -11.75
N ALA A 89 -19.40 -10.06 -11.69
CA ALA A 89 -18.41 -9.37 -10.87
C ALA A 89 -19.03 -8.07 -10.35
N ILE A 90 -18.63 -7.71 -9.15
CA ILE A 90 -19.05 -6.51 -8.43
C ILE A 90 -17.85 -5.57 -8.33
N GLY A 91 -18.03 -4.29 -8.62
CA GLY A 91 -16.98 -3.31 -8.36
C GLY A 91 -16.85 -3.07 -6.86
N THR A 92 -15.63 -2.91 -6.39
CA THR A 92 -15.31 -2.66 -4.99
C THR A 92 -14.47 -1.41 -4.86
N THR A 93 -14.69 -0.65 -3.80
CA THR A 93 -13.79 0.44 -3.40
C THR A 93 -13.25 0.09 -2.03
N SER A 94 -11.95 -0.07 -1.92
CA SER A 94 -11.31 -0.22 -0.61
C SER A 94 -11.20 1.12 0.09
N CYS A 95 -11.07 1.10 1.42
CA CYS A 95 -10.71 2.25 2.22
C CYS A 95 -9.65 1.85 3.23
N ASN A 96 -8.66 2.68 3.43
CA ASN A 96 -7.74 2.55 4.54
C ASN A 96 -8.22 3.47 5.67
N LEU A 97 -8.84 2.91 6.71
CA LEU A 97 -9.29 3.63 7.89
C LEU A 97 -8.24 3.67 9.01
N GLY A 98 -7.09 3.05 8.76
CA GLY A 98 -5.99 3.02 9.70
C GLY A 98 -5.29 4.36 9.87
N SER A 99 -4.26 4.36 10.68
CA SER A 99 -3.48 5.56 11.03
C SER A 99 -2.17 5.70 10.24
N CYS A 100 -1.93 4.81 9.28
CA CYS A 100 -0.76 4.78 8.42
C CYS A 100 -1.08 4.19 7.05
N TRP A 101 -0.11 4.19 6.14
CA TRP A 101 -0.27 3.65 4.80
C TRP A 101 -0.52 2.14 4.82
N LEU A 102 -1.32 1.68 3.86
CA LEU A 102 -1.57 0.27 3.60
C LEU A 102 -0.78 -0.15 2.36
N ASN A 103 -0.05 -1.24 2.42
CA ASN A 103 0.77 -1.76 1.34
C ASN A 103 -0.04 -2.17 0.10
N TRP A 104 0.49 -1.81 -1.10
CA TRP A 104 -0.17 -2.04 -2.39
C TRP A 104 0.83 -2.37 -3.50
N PHE A 105 1.81 -3.21 -3.22
CA PHE A 105 2.88 -3.54 -4.17
C PHE A 105 2.38 -4.51 -5.25
N ALA A 106 2.13 -3.99 -6.45
CA ALA A 106 1.41 -4.66 -7.54
C ALA A 106 1.94 -6.05 -7.92
N ASN A 107 3.25 -6.27 -7.88
CA ASN A 107 3.90 -7.51 -8.33
C ASN A 107 4.52 -8.30 -7.17
N SER A 108 3.92 -8.23 -6.00
CA SER A 108 4.36 -8.95 -4.80
C SER A 108 3.17 -9.56 -4.06
N ALA A 109 3.43 -10.31 -2.99
CA ALA A 109 2.41 -10.74 -2.05
C ALA A 109 1.91 -9.60 -1.14
N ASN A 110 2.60 -8.45 -1.11
CA ASN A 110 2.21 -7.27 -0.33
C ASN A 110 1.22 -6.37 -1.08
N LYS A 111 0.14 -6.95 -1.55
CA LYS A 111 -0.99 -6.24 -2.16
C LYS A 111 -2.29 -6.87 -1.70
N PRO A 112 -3.37 -6.11 -1.62
CA PRO A 112 -4.67 -6.67 -1.28
C PRO A 112 -5.13 -7.70 -2.31
N ILE A 113 -5.86 -8.68 -1.81
CA ILE A 113 -6.67 -9.59 -2.62
C ILE A 113 -8.13 -9.43 -2.23
N ILE A 114 -9.02 -9.64 -3.18
CA ILE A 114 -10.44 -9.27 -3.07
C ILE A 114 -11.31 -10.47 -3.40
N GLY A 115 -12.07 -10.95 -2.43
CA GLY A 115 -13.11 -11.96 -2.62
C GLY A 115 -14.46 -11.33 -2.86
N GLN A 116 -15.32 -12.02 -3.60
CA GLN A 116 -16.72 -11.64 -3.80
C GLN A 116 -17.63 -12.82 -3.55
N ASN A 117 -18.71 -12.58 -2.83
CA ASN A 117 -19.71 -13.56 -2.49
C ASN A 117 -21.12 -13.04 -2.81
N MET A 118 -22.06 -13.94 -2.95
CA MET A 118 -23.48 -13.60 -3.11
C MET A 118 -24.32 -14.45 -2.18
N TYR A 119 -25.35 -13.83 -1.61
CA TYR A 119 -26.22 -14.43 -0.60
C TYR A 119 -27.68 -14.20 -0.94
N ARG A 120 -28.52 -15.09 -0.41
CA ARG A 120 -29.97 -15.05 -0.51
C ARG A 120 -30.61 -15.22 0.87
N LEU A 121 -31.52 -14.34 1.22
CA LEU A 121 -32.45 -14.52 2.34
C LEU A 121 -33.80 -14.89 1.80
N LYS A 122 -34.27 -16.13 2.08
CA LYS A 122 -35.56 -16.64 1.61
C LYS A 122 -36.18 -17.54 2.67
N ASN A 123 -37.44 -17.32 2.99
CA ASN A 123 -38.19 -18.13 3.96
C ASN A 123 -37.49 -18.25 5.33
N GLY A 124 -36.84 -17.20 5.76
CA GLY A 124 -36.17 -17.17 7.07
C GLY A 124 -34.79 -17.77 7.08
N ARG A 125 -34.27 -18.28 5.97
CA ARG A 125 -32.90 -18.81 5.80
C ARG A 125 -32.02 -17.84 5.05
N PHE A 126 -30.84 -17.58 5.57
CA PHE A 126 -29.77 -16.79 4.95
C PHE A 126 -28.70 -17.72 4.41
N GLU A 127 -28.57 -17.82 3.10
CA GLU A 127 -27.73 -18.78 2.40
C GLU A 127 -26.67 -18.06 1.54
N GLN A 128 -25.47 -18.58 1.50
CA GLN A 128 -24.51 -18.20 0.44
C GLN A 128 -24.84 -18.99 -0.82
N ILE A 129 -24.97 -18.31 -1.93
CA ILE A 129 -25.36 -18.91 -3.23
C ILE A 129 -24.28 -18.74 -4.31
N GLY A 130 -23.16 -18.14 -3.96
CA GLY A 130 -22.06 -18.01 -4.92
C GLY A 130 -20.82 -17.36 -4.34
N GLN A 131 -19.69 -17.63 -4.98
CA GLN A 131 -18.39 -17.11 -4.61
C GLN A 131 -17.48 -16.97 -5.84
N SER A 132 -16.45 -16.12 -5.72
CA SER A 132 -15.44 -15.93 -6.75
C SER A 132 -14.06 -16.39 -6.33
N TRP A 133 -13.15 -16.52 -7.28
CA TRP A 133 -11.73 -16.44 -7.02
C TRP A 133 -11.37 -15.01 -6.58
N LEU A 134 -10.13 -14.82 -6.14
CA LEU A 134 -9.65 -13.58 -5.55
C LEU A 134 -9.02 -12.67 -6.59
N LYS A 135 -9.51 -11.44 -6.70
CA LYS A 135 -8.88 -10.41 -7.50
C LYS A 135 -7.60 -9.93 -6.83
N HIS A 136 -6.50 -10.03 -7.53
CA HIS A 136 -5.24 -9.44 -7.11
C HIS A 136 -5.18 -7.96 -7.45
N ALA A 137 -4.99 -7.12 -6.44
CA ALA A 137 -4.87 -5.68 -6.62
C ALA A 137 -3.60 -5.30 -7.40
N PHE A 138 -3.58 -4.09 -7.92
CA PHE A 138 -2.42 -3.49 -8.58
C PHE A 138 -2.26 -2.04 -8.06
N THR A 139 -1.90 -1.07 -8.81
CA THR A 139 -1.67 0.30 -8.36
C THR A 139 -2.86 0.91 -7.60
N ALA A 140 -2.62 1.45 -6.40
CA ALA A 140 -3.64 2.14 -5.61
C ALA A 140 -3.89 3.56 -6.15
N LEU A 141 -5.16 3.92 -6.29
CA LEU A 141 -5.60 5.29 -6.49
C LEU A 141 -5.87 5.94 -5.12
N GLN A 142 -5.76 7.26 -5.03
CA GLN A 142 -5.92 8.00 -3.78
C GLN A 142 -7.26 8.76 -3.81
N GLY A 143 -8.36 8.01 -3.82
CA GLY A 143 -9.72 8.58 -3.81
C GLY A 143 -10.19 9.00 -2.41
N SER A 144 -11.35 9.64 -2.32
CA SER A 144 -11.93 10.17 -1.07
C SER A 144 -13.32 9.62 -0.74
N VAL A 145 -13.65 8.41 -1.20
CA VAL A 145 -14.99 7.81 -1.00
C VAL A 145 -15.31 7.58 0.49
N CYS A 146 -14.29 7.33 1.30
CA CYS A 146 -14.44 6.96 2.69
C CYS A 146 -14.33 8.13 3.66
N SER A 147 -13.64 9.16 3.28
CA SER A 147 -13.42 10.36 4.08
C SER A 147 -13.01 11.52 3.18
N ASN A 148 -13.38 12.73 3.56
CA ASN A 148 -12.90 13.95 2.92
C ASN A 148 -11.46 14.33 3.35
N SER A 149 -10.87 13.52 4.25
CA SER A 149 -9.53 13.76 4.81
C SER A 149 -8.50 12.76 4.30
N CYS A 150 -8.59 12.34 3.03
CA CYS A 150 -7.59 11.47 2.41
C CYS A 150 -6.20 12.11 2.45
N VAL A 151 -5.25 11.43 3.10
CA VAL A 151 -3.82 11.77 3.10
C VAL A 151 -3.12 10.84 2.13
N SER A 152 -2.99 11.29 0.90
CA SER A 152 -2.47 10.49 -0.21
C SER A 152 -1.05 9.96 0.06
N ALA A 153 -0.81 8.73 -0.31
CA ALA A 153 0.54 8.19 -0.43
C ALA A 153 1.24 8.77 -1.69
N PRO A 154 2.57 8.88 -1.69
CA PRO A 154 3.29 9.55 -2.77
C PRO A 154 3.23 8.84 -4.13
N ASN A 155 2.90 7.56 -4.14
CA ASN A 155 2.80 6.74 -5.35
C ASN A 155 1.71 5.67 -5.16
N GLY A 156 1.42 4.92 -6.20
CA GLY A 156 0.39 3.85 -6.19
C GLY A 156 0.81 2.55 -5.50
N THR A 157 1.94 2.50 -4.81
CA THR A 157 2.40 1.31 -4.06
C THR A 157 1.84 1.24 -2.63
N HIS A 158 1.15 2.27 -2.21
CA HIS A 158 0.46 2.33 -0.92
C HIS A 158 -0.90 3.00 -1.07
N LEU A 159 -1.85 2.62 -0.24
CA LEU A 159 -3.10 3.35 -0.07
C LEU A 159 -2.98 4.27 1.15
N GLY A 160 -3.12 5.57 0.93
CA GLY A 160 -3.00 6.59 1.96
C GLY A 160 -4.05 6.47 3.06
N VAL A 161 -3.80 7.13 4.19
CA VAL A 161 -4.74 7.20 5.32
C VAL A 161 -6.03 7.88 4.91
N ASN A 162 -7.17 7.31 5.22
CA ASN A 162 -8.51 7.74 4.81
C ASN A 162 -8.72 7.82 3.29
N CYS A 163 -7.81 7.28 2.50
CA CYS A 163 -7.94 7.21 1.06
C CYS A 163 -8.69 5.96 0.61
N SER A 164 -9.17 5.98 -0.62
CA SER A 164 -9.88 4.87 -1.24
C SER A 164 -9.31 4.50 -2.60
N ASP A 165 -9.43 3.22 -2.94
CA ASP A 165 -9.02 2.69 -4.25
C ASP A 165 -10.18 1.93 -4.90
N PRO A 166 -10.74 2.43 -6.02
CA PRO A 166 -11.87 1.80 -6.69
C PRO A 166 -11.42 0.81 -7.76
N TYR A 167 -11.98 -0.39 -7.72
CA TYR A 167 -11.94 -1.37 -8.80
C TYR A 167 -13.33 -1.53 -9.41
N SER A 168 -13.46 -1.21 -10.68
CA SER A 168 -14.73 -1.45 -11.41
C SER A 168 -15.06 -2.95 -11.44
N SER A 169 -16.34 -3.27 -11.65
CA SER A 169 -16.76 -4.67 -11.81
C SER A 169 -16.05 -5.37 -13.00
N GLY A 170 -15.70 -4.63 -14.06
CA GLY A 170 -14.88 -5.17 -15.15
C GLY A 170 -13.48 -5.58 -14.71
N LEU A 171 -12.83 -4.77 -13.87
CA LEU A 171 -11.52 -5.09 -13.31
C LEU A 171 -11.57 -6.26 -12.32
N ASN A 172 -12.61 -6.32 -11.49
CA ASN A 172 -12.81 -7.43 -10.55
C ASN A 172 -13.21 -8.74 -11.23
N GLY A 173 -13.72 -8.68 -12.45
CA GLY A 173 -14.01 -9.84 -13.29
C GLY A 173 -12.95 -10.17 -14.33
N ASP A 174 -11.80 -9.48 -14.32
CA ASP A 174 -10.68 -9.79 -15.22
C ASP A 174 -9.99 -11.08 -14.79
N GLN A 175 -10.26 -12.16 -15.53
CA GLN A 175 -9.77 -13.51 -15.23
C GLN A 175 -8.25 -13.60 -15.10
N SER A 176 -7.52 -12.77 -15.87
CA SER A 176 -6.06 -12.76 -15.86
C SER A 176 -5.48 -12.28 -14.52
N ARG A 177 -6.31 -11.69 -13.66
CA ARG A 177 -5.92 -11.15 -12.36
C ARG A 177 -6.60 -11.86 -11.19
N LEU A 178 -7.23 -13.02 -11.45
CA LEU A 178 -7.92 -13.79 -10.43
C LEU A 178 -7.09 -15.02 -10.05
N GLY A 179 -6.79 -15.14 -8.75
CA GLY A 179 -6.12 -16.27 -8.11
C GLY A 179 -7.06 -17.06 -7.20
N PRO A 180 -6.73 -18.30 -6.85
CA PRO A 180 -7.59 -19.16 -6.03
C PRO A 180 -7.57 -18.80 -4.55
N LYS A 181 -8.61 -19.18 -3.82
CA LYS A 181 -8.71 -19.01 -2.35
C LYS A 181 -7.83 -19.98 -1.57
N VAL A 182 -7.55 -21.17 -2.13
CA VAL A 182 -6.91 -22.30 -1.44
C VAL A 182 -5.55 -21.98 -0.83
N ASP A 183 -4.79 -21.10 -1.47
CA ASP A 183 -3.41 -20.78 -1.06
C ASP A 183 -3.33 -19.59 -0.09
N VAL A 184 -4.46 -19.05 0.33
CA VAL A 184 -4.52 -17.86 1.17
C VAL A 184 -4.73 -18.23 2.64
N ASN A 185 -3.91 -17.68 3.51
CA ASN A 185 -4.18 -17.67 4.94
C ASN A 185 -4.83 -16.30 5.29
N PRO A 186 -6.15 -16.25 5.49
CA PRO A 186 -6.86 -14.98 5.70
C PRO A 186 -6.57 -14.36 7.07
N ASN A 187 -6.09 -15.15 8.05
CA ASN A 187 -5.75 -14.66 9.37
C ASN A 187 -4.42 -13.90 9.40
N THR A 188 -3.49 -14.29 8.54
CA THR A 188 -2.17 -13.65 8.44
C THR A 188 -2.03 -12.78 7.19
N GLY A 189 -2.93 -12.89 6.23
CA GLY A 189 -2.83 -12.22 4.95
C GLY A 189 -1.80 -12.84 3.99
N VAL A 190 -1.11 -13.89 4.40
CA VAL A 190 -0.07 -14.57 3.59
C VAL A 190 -0.69 -15.41 2.49
N TYR A 191 -0.16 -15.29 1.28
CA TYR A 191 -0.53 -16.12 0.14
C TYR A 191 0.65 -16.28 -0.84
N LEU A 192 0.59 -17.32 -1.66
CA LEU A 192 1.61 -17.56 -2.68
C LEU A 192 1.48 -16.56 -3.83
N TYR A 193 2.56 -15.86 -4.16
CA TYR A 193 2.64 -15.00 -5.33
C TYR A 193 4.07 -15.00 -5.90
N PRO A 194 4.25 -15.12 -7.23
CA PRO A 194 3.22 -15.39 -8.22
C PRO A 194 2.71 -16.83 -8.16
N ASP A 195 1.40 -17.00 -8.36
CA ASP A 195 0.78 -18.31 -8.56
C ASP A 195 0.59 -18.52 -10.06
N GLY A 196 1.02 -19.67 -10.58
CA GLY A 196 0.91 -20.01 -12.01
C GLY A 196 -0.52 -20.06 -12.54
N ARG A 197 -1.54 -20.09 -11.65
CA ARG A 197 -2.96 -19.99 -12.02
C ARG A 197 -3.42 -18.54 -12.27
N ILE A 198 -2.67 -17.52 -11.78
CA ILE A 198 -2.88 -16.12 -12.14
C ILE A 198 -2.40 -15.95 -13.58
N GLY A 199 -3.13 -15.15 -14.37
CA GLY A 199 -2.83 -14.97 -15.80
C GLY A 199 -3.63 -15.92 -16.71
N THR A 200 -4.11 -17.06 -16.19
CA THR A 200 -4.94 -17.97 -16.99
C THR A 200 -6.34 -17.40 -17.21
N THR A 201 -6.89 -17.63 -18.39
CA THR A 201 -8.25 -17.24 -18.78
C THR A 201 -9.03 -18.46 -19.25
N GLY A 202 -10.34 -18.35 -19.25
CA GLY A 202 -11.22 -19.45 -19.65
C GLY A 202 -12.56 -18.94 -20.20
N ASN A 203 -13.58 -19.75 -20.05
CA ASN A 203 -14.93 -19.39 -20.48
C ASN A 203 -15.52 -18.25 -19.61
N ALA A 204 -16.75 -17.82 -19.94
CA ALA A 204 -17.38 -16.66 -19.30
C ALA A 204 -17.51 -16.79 -17.77
N ILE A 205 -17.68 -18.00 -17.22
CA ILE A 205 -17.87 -18.19 -15.79
C ILE A 205 -16.56 -18.46 -15.01
N PHE A 206 -15.47 -18.75 -15.71
CA PHE A 206 -14.20 -19.15 -15.09
C PHE A 206 -13.67 -18.08 -14.13
N LYS A 207 -13.36 -18.45 -12.90
CA LYS A 207 -12.84 -17.62 -11.81
C LYS A 207 -13.77 -16.52 -11.26
N ARG A 208 -14.80 -16.11 -11.99
CA ARG A 208 -15.74 -15.03 -11.62
C ARG A 208 -16.69 -15.48 -10.53
N LEU A 209 -17.47 -14.56 -9.96
CA LEU A 209 -18.54 -14.90 -9.02
C LEU A 209 -19.57 -15.79 -9.73
N GLN A 210 -19.56 -17.08 -9.38
CA GLN A 210 -20.43 -18.12 -9.95
C GLN A 210 -21.67 -18.26 -9.07
N VAL A 211 -22.84 -18.25 -9.69
CA VAL A 211 -24.15 -18.43 -9.04
C VAL A 211 -25.02 -19.30 -9.94
N HIS A 212 -25.69 -20.28 -9.36
CA HIS A 212 -26.68 -21.08 -10.10
C HIS A 212 -27.89 -20.24 -10.48
N GLU A 213 -28.35 -20.34 -11.73
CA GLU A 213 -29.50 -19.56 -12.22
C GLU A 213 -30.78 -19.88 -11.47
N VAL A 214 -30.94 -21.11 -10.97
CA VAL A 214 -32.08 -21.52 -10.16
C VAL A 214 -32.18 -20.75 -8.83
N ASP A 215 -31.05 -20.30 -8.28
CA ASP A 215 -31.00 -19.56 -7.03
C ASP A 215 -31.34 -18.08 -7.19
N ILE A 216 -31.21 -17.59 -8.39
CA ILE A 216 -31.43 -16.17 -8.71
C ILE A 216 -32.64 -15.91 -9.61
N ASP A 217 -33.28 -16.93 -10.13
CA ASP A 217 -34.49 -16.78 -10.93
C ASP A 217 -35.65 -16.23 -10.09
N PRO A 218 -36.13 -15.01 -10.34
CA PRO A 218 -37.22 -14.43 -9.55
C PRO A 218 -38.52 -15.23 -9.61
N ALA A 219 -38.72 -16.02 -10.67
CA ALA A 219 -39.92 -16.87 -10.79
C ALA A 219 -39.90 -18.02 -9.80
N GLN A 220 -38.70 -18.52 -9.43
CA GLN A 220 -38.52 -19.59 -8.47
C GLN A 220 -38.25 -19.08 -7.05
N ASN A 221 -37.84 -17.84 -6.91
CA ASN A 221 -37.41 -17.24 -5.67
C ASN A 221 -38.25 -16.02 -5.28
N SER A 222 -39.57 -16.12 -5.43
CA SER A 222 -40.49 -15.05 -5.01
C SER A 222 -40.28 -14.68 -3.54
N GLY A 223 -40.17 -13.38 -3.26
CA GLY A 223 -39.92 -12.85 -1.91
C GLY A 223 -38.49 -12.96 -1.41
N ALA A 224 -37.58 -13.54 -2.17
CA ALA A 224 -36.16 -13.57 -1.77
C ALA A 224 -35.52 -12.16 -1.78
N VAL A 225 -34.63 -11.96 -0.84
CA VAL A 225 -33.79 -10.76 -0.73
C VAL A 225 -32.34 -11.19 -0.98
N TYR A 226 -31.64 -10.44 -1.81
CA TYR A 226 -30.28 -10.78 -2.20
C TYR A 226 -29.25 -9.76 -1.73
N PHE A 227 -28.07 -10.24 -1.42
CA PHE A 227 -26.95 -9.44 -1.00
C PHE A 227 -25.69 -9.85 -1.73
N VAL A 228 -24.82 -8.92 -1.98
CA VAL A 228 -23.45 -9.16 -2.44
C VAL A 228 -22.49 -8.66 -1.39
N GLU A 229 -21.37 -9.35 -1.28
CA GLU A 229 -20.31 -9.02 -0.34
C GLU A 229 -18.97 -8.89 -1.08
N GLY A 230 -18.16 -7.96 -0.64
CA GLY A 230 -16.75 -7.91 -0.93
C GLY A 230 -15.94 -8.10 0.33
N GLN A 231 -14.82 -8.78 0.23
CA GLN A 231 -13.88 -8.96 1.34
C GLN A 231 -12.47 -8.69 0.86
N TYR A 232 -11.72 -7.88 1.61
CA TYR A 232 -10.29 -7.66 1.39
C TYR A 232 -9.46 -8.52 2.34
N VAL A 233 -8.33 -9.01 1.86
CA VAL A 233 -7.30 -9.63 2.69
C VAL A 233 -5.98 -8.96 2.34
N THR A 234 -5.26 -8.47 3.34
CA THR A 234 -3.92 -7.89 3.23
C THR A 234 -3.04 -8.37 4.37
N LEU A 235 -1.76 -8.44 4.11
CA LEU A 235 -0.78 -8.96 5.06
C LEU A 235 -0.57 -8.01 6.24
N ASP A 236 -0.40 -6.74 5.98
CA ASP A 236 -0.13 -5.71 6.98
C ASP A 236 -1.33 -5.40 7.89
N ASP A 237 -2.54 -5.38 7.33
CA ASP A 237 -3.77 -5.26 8.10
C ASP A 237 -4.01 -6.47 9.02
N ALA A 238 -3.77 -7.68 8.51
CA ALA A 238 -3.85 -8.90 9.30
C ALA A 238 -2.79 -8.94 10.41
N ALA A 239 -1.56 -8.50 10.13
CA ALA A 239 -0.50 -8.37 11.12
C ALA A 239 -0.88 -7.37 12.22
N ALA A 240 -1.55 -6.28 11.85
CA ALA A 240 -2.10 -5.27 12.75
C ALA A 240 -3.34 -5.74 13.55
N LYS A 241 -3.88 -6.95 13.27
CA LYS A 241 -5.09 -7.53 13.90
C LYS A 241 -6.38 -6.75 13.60
N ASN A 242 -6.45 -6.04 12.49
CA ASN A 242 -7.62 -5.29 12.04
C ASN A 242 -8.53 -6.09 11.07
N ASN A 243 -8.14 -7.28 10.68
CA ASN A 243 -8.75 -8.10 9.63
C ASN A 243 -10.15 -8.69 9.96
N THR A 244 -10.83 -8.19 10.96
CA THR A 244 -12.17 -8.64 11.36
C THR A 244 -13.31 -7.77 10.81
N ASN A 245 -13.01 -6.62 10.20
CA ASN A 245 -13.97 -5.69 9.60
C ASN A 245 -13.82 -5.57 8.06
N ASN A 246 -13.04 -6.44 7.45
CA ASN A 246 -12.62 -6.36 6.05
C ASN A 246 -13.70 -6.74 5.04
N ALA A 247 -14.85 -7.21 5.48
CA ALA A 247 -16.01 -7.50 4.65
C ALA A 247 -17.04 -6.37 4.73
N SER A 248 -17.75 -6.14 3.63
CA SER A 248 -18.91 -5.25 3.59
C SER A 248 -19.94 -5.82 2.62
N TYR A 249 -21.21 -5.64 2.91
CA TYR A 249 -22.27 -6.13 2.05
C TYR A 249 -23.14 -5.00 1.50
N ARG A 250 -23.84 -5.31 0.44
CA ARG A 250 -24.85 -4.41 -0.14
C ARG A 250 -26.02 -5.22 -0.68
N LYS A 251 -27.22 -4.69 -0.50
CA LYS A 251 -28.44 -5.29 -1.06
C LYS A 251 -28.44 -5.16 -2.58
N VAL A 252 -28.92 -6.21 -3.23
CA VAL A 252 -29.02 -6.28 -4.70
C VAL A 252 -30.40 -6.81 -5.11
N THR A 253 -30.92 -6.30 -6.22
CA THR A 253 -32.11 -6.86 -6.88
C THR A 253 -31.70 -7.56 -8.16
N ILE A 254 -32.46 -8.57 -8.53
CA ILE A 254 -32.21 -9.39 -9.70
C ILE A 254 -33.33 -9.14 -10.70
N GLY A 255 -32.97 -8.74 -11.91
CA GLY A 255 -33.92 -8.59 -13.03
C GLY A 255 -34.36 -9.94 -13.56
N VAL A 256 -35.41 -9.94 -14.34
CA VAL A 256 -35.77 -11.09 -15.18
C VAL A 256 -34.63 -11.42 -16.13
N SER A 257 -34.67 -12.62 -16.75
CA SER A 257 -33.61 -13.01 -17.69
C SER A 257 -33.16 -11.82 -18.58
N PRO A 258 -31.87 -11.53 -18.69
CA PRO A 258 -30.69 -12.33 -18.34
C PRO A 258 -30.18 -12.21 -16.86
N PHE A 259 -31.05 -11.96 -15.91
CA PHE A 259 -30.75 -11.91 -14.47
C PHE A 259 -29.67 -10.88 -14.11
N ASN A 260 -29.77 -9.67 -14.64
CA ASN A 260 -28.87 -8.59 -14.29
C ASN A 260 -29.04 -8.17 -12.83
N LEU A 261 -27.92 -7.91 -12.17
CA LEU A 261 -27.89 -7.42 -10.80
C LEU A 261 -27.97 -5.90 -10.79
N THR A 262 -28.76 -5.36 -9.88
CA THR A 262 -28.84 -3.92 -9.60
C THR A 262 -28.62 -3.69 -8.12
N LEU A 263 -27.53 -3.01 -7.76
CA LEU A 263 -27.22 -2.64 -6.37
C LEU A 263 -28.25 -1.64 -5.87
N THR A 264 -28.74 -1.86 -4.65
CA THR A 264 -29.77 -1.01 -4.01
C THR A 264 -29.31 -0.59 -2.60
N GLY A 265 -29.79 0.56 -2.13
CA GLY A 265 -29.36 1.12 -0.85
C GLY A 265 -27.86 1.48 -0.85
N SER A 266 -27.34 1.67 0.33
CA SER A 266 -25.91 1.95 0.57
C SER A 266 -25.17 0.67 0.95
N THR A 267 -23.86 0.63 0.75
CA THR A 267 -22.97 -0.40 1.27
C THR A 267 -22.94 -0.32 2.79
N VAL A 268 -23.18 -1.45 3.43
CA VAL A 268 -23.03 -1.60 4.89
C VAL A 268 -21.58 -1.99 5.16
N ARG A 269 -20.82 -1.02 5.64
CA ARG A 269 -19.37 -1.12 5.79
C ARG A 269 -18.97 -1.89 7.04
N GLY A 270 -17.88 -2.65 6.94
CA GLY A 270 -17.27 -3.38 8.06
C GLY A 270 -18.16 -4.47 8.66
N LYS A 271 -19.16 -4.92 7.90
CA LYS A 271 -20.08 -5.99 8.29
C LYS A 271 -20.07 -7.11 7.26
N MET A 272 -19.97 -8.34 7.72
CA MET A 272 -20.15 -9.54 6.91
C MET A 272 -21.60 -9.65 6.42
N ALA A 273 -21.82 -10.31 5.29
CA ALA A 273 -23.18 -10.45 4.75
C ALA A 273 -24.11 -11.27 5.66
N ILE A 274 -23.62 -12.21 6.44
CA ILE A 274 -24.42 -12.95 7.43
C ILE A 274 -25.18 -12.01 8.41
N GLN A 275 -24.59 -10.84 8.70
CA GLN A 275 -25.19 -9.84 9.58
C GLN A 275 -26.43 -9.16 8.97
N ALA A 276 -26.57 -9.21 7.63
CA ALA A 276 -27.78 -8.77 6.96
C ALA A 276 -29.02 -9.59 7.36
N TRP A 277 -28.84 -10.82 7.83
CA TRP A 277 -29.93 -11.64 8.33
C TRP A 277 -30.56 -10.98 9.55
N LYS A 278 -29.76 -10.64 10.54
CA LYS A 278 -30.21 -9.91 11.74
C LYS A 278 -30.68 -8.50 11.44
N ASP A 279 -29.98 -7.78 10.55
CA ASP A 279 -30.38 -6.44 10.13
C ASP A 279 -31.78 -6.44 9.43
N THR A 280 -32.15 -7.59 8.83
CA THR A 280 -33.47 -7.78 8.18
C THR A 280 -34.52 -8.37 9.17
N ASP A 281 -34.09 -9.26 10.05
CA ASP A 281 -34.91 -9.95 11.02
C ASP A 281 -34.27 -9.85 12.42
N PRO A 282 -34.71 -8.92 13.27
CA PRO A 282 -34.11 -8.70 14.58
C PRO A 282 -34.24 -9.88 15.56
N THR A 283 -35.06 -10.90 15.24
CA THR A 283 -35.17 -12.13 16.05
C THR A 283 -34.02 -13.11 15.85
N VAL A 284 -33.17 -12.84 14.88
CA VAL A 284 -31.94 -13.61 14.64
C VAL A 284 -30.91 -13.25 15.70
N THR A 285 -30.38 -14.26 16.37
CA THR A 285 -29.19 -14.08 17.20
C THR A 285 -27.94 -14.11 16.34
N GLU A 286 -26.95 -13.36 16.70
CA GLU A 286 -25.68 -13.28 16.01
C GLU A 286 -24.55 -13.23 17.04
N THR A 287 -23.60 -14.13 16.91
CA THR A 287 -22.49 -14.24 17.86
C THR A 287 -21.17 -14.41 17.09
N PRO A 288 -20.24 -13.46 17.20
CA PRO A 288 -18.88 -13.64 16.70
C PRO A 288 -18.14 -14.67 17.57
N VAL A 289 -17.36 -15.52 16.93
CA VAL A 289 -16.61 -16.59 17.56
C VAL A 289 -15.14 -16.46 17.20
N GLY A 290 -14.36 -15.85 18.09
CA GLY A 290 -12.92 -15.88 17.98
C GLY A 290 -12.41 -17.29 18.22
N ALA A 291 -11.76 -17.88 17.25
CA ALA A 291 -11.11 -19.16 17.34
C ALA A 291 -9.62 -19.02 17.05
N ALA A 292 -8.82 -20.03 17.38
CA ALA A 292 -7.42 -20.01 16.95
C ALA A 292 -7.32 -19.73 15.45
N GLU A 293 -6.53 -18.76 15.09
CA GLU A 293 -6.27 -18.33 13.72
C GLU A 293 -7.49 -17.74 12.97
N GLY A 294 -8.33 -16.95 13.64
CA GLY A 294 -9.32 -16.12 12.96
C GLY A 294 -10.73 -16.14 13.57
N LEU A 295 -11.71 -15.66 12.80
CA LEU A 295 -13.06 -15.36 13.23
C LEU A 295 -14.10 -16.16 12.43
N PHE A 296 -15.07 -16.75 13.15
CA PHE A 296 -16.36 -17.17 12.61
C PHE A 296 -17.47 -16.27 13.13
N VAL A 297 -18.59 -16.25 12.44
CA VAL A 297 -19.86 -15.69 12.95
C VAL A 297 -20.93 -16.76 12.87
N VAL A 298 -21.64 -16.97 13.98
CA VAL A 298 -22.79 -17.87 14.06
C VAL A 298 -24.05 -17.02 14.18
N SER A 299 -24.95 -17.15 13.23
CA SER A 299 -26.28 -16.58 13.30
C SER A 299 -27.30 -17.72 13.42
N ALA A 300 -28.31 -17.53 14.27
CA ALA A 300 -29.30 -18.55 14.52
C ALA A 300 -30.69 -17.95 14.76
N LYS A 301 -31.71 -18.72 14.38
CA LYS A 301 -33.11 -18.39 14.62
C LYS A 301 -33.89 -19.65 14.95
N ALA A 302 -34.78 -19.52 15.93
CA ALA A 302 -35.80 -20.51 16.17
C ALA A 302 -37.20 -19.95 15.84
N THR A 303 -38.00 -20.75 15.13
CA THR A 303 -39.35 -20.36 14.72
C THR A 303 -40.34 -21.41 15.17
N SER A 304 -41.41 -21.00 15.87
CA SER A 304 -42.47 -21.91 16.26
C SER A 304 -43.26 -22.42 15.06
N LEU A 305 -43.39 -23.73 14.92
CA LEU A 305 -44.21 -24.38 13.90
C LEU A 305 -45.62 -24.73 14.44
N GLY A 306 -45.89 -24.39 15.72
CA GLY A 306 -47.09 -24.81 16.43
C GLY A 306 -46.97 -26.21 17.05
N GLY A 307 -47.93 -26.59 17.93
CA GLY A 307 -47.93 -27.91 18.55
C GLY A 307 -46.71 -28.22 19.42
N GLY A 308 -45.97 -27.23 19.88
CA GLY A 308 -44.74 -27.43 20.67
C GLY A 308 -43.53 -27.81 19.85
N ILE A 309 -43.62 -27.72 18.53
CA ILE A 309 -42.48 -27.94 17.59
C ILE A 309 -41.86 -26.62 17.19
N TYR A 310 -40.56 -26.57 17.17
CA TYR A 310 -39.78 -25.40 16.78
C TYR A 310 -38.76 -25.77 15.67
N HIS A 311 -38.66 -24.91 14.66
CA HIS A 311 -37.65 -24.98 13.63
C HIS A 311 -36.43 -24.19 14.05
N TYR A 312 -35.28 -24.82 14.05
CA TYR A 312 -33.98 -24.22 14.34
C TYR A 312 -33.19 -24.09 13.05
N GLU A 313 -32.82 -22.88 12.68
CA GLU A 313 -32.01 -22.55 11.51
C GLU A 313 -30.73 -21.86 11.95
N TYR A 314 -29.59 -22.31 11.46
CA TYR A 314 -28.27 -21.76 11.75
C TYR A 314 -27.57 -21.43 10.44
N ALA A 315 -26.82 -20.33 10.46
CA ALA A 315 -25.82 -19.99 9.45
C ALA A 315 -24.49 -19.77 10.16
N VAL A 316 -23.45 -20.38 9.66
CA VAL A 316 -22.09 -20.21 10.18
C VAL A 316 -21.21 -19.72 9.04
N GLU A 317 -20.66 -18.52 9.18
CA GLU A 317 -19.76 -17.92 8.21
C GLU A 317 -18.35 -17.86 8.78
N ASN A 318 -17.38 -18.25 7.96
CA ASN A 318 -15.96 -18.15 8.29
C ASN A 318 -15.35 -16.92 7.60
N LEU A 319 -15.08 -15.87 8.36
CA LEU A 319 -14.47 -14.65 7.81
C LEU A 319 -12.96 -14.84 7.57
N THR A 320 -12.23 -15.20 8.63
CA THR A 320 -10.75 -15.19 8.59
C THR A 320 -10.10 -16.42 9.19
N ASN A 321 -10.87 -17.42 9.62
CA ASN A 321 -10.28 -18.58 10.27
C ASN A 321 -9.59 -19.50 9.26
N HIS A 322 -8.25 -19.53 9.31
CA HIS A 322 -7.44 -20.35 8.42
C HIS A 322 -7.61 -21.85 8.67
N ARG A 323 -7.90 -22.24 9.92
CA ARG A 323 -8.07 -23.67 10.26
C ARG A 323 -9.36 -24.25 9.73
N SER A 324 -10.32 -23.43 9.33
CA SER A 324 -11.62 -23.83 8.79
C SER A 324 -12.47 -24.64 9.78
N GLY A 325 -13.76 -24.75 9.51
CA GLY A 325 -14.66 -25.60 10.30
C GLY A 325 -14.75 -27.01 9.74
N GLN A 326 -14.72 -28.03 10.62
CA GLN A 326 -14.91 -29.43 10.31
C GLN A 326 -16.27 -29.97 10.73
N SER A 327 -16.79 -29.42 11.85
CA SER A 327 -18.06 -29.89 12.42
C SER A 327 -18.80 -28.74 13.09
N PHE A 328 -20.11 -28.85 13.13
CA PHE A 328 -20.97 -27.97 13.93
C PHE A 328 -21.89 -28.85 14.80
N THR A 329 -21.85 -28.66 16.12
CA THR A 329 -22.58 -29.46 17.09
C THR A 329 -23.52 -28.62 17.93
N VAL A 330 -24.77 -28.93 17.90
CA VAL A 330 -25.83 -28.32 18.72
C VAL A 330 -26.29 -29.29 19.76
N PRO A 331 -26.11 -28.99 21.05
CA PRO A 331 -26.61 -29.85 22.13
C PRO A 331 -28.10 -29.65 22.36
N PHE A 332 -28.73 -30.69 22.90
CA PHE A 332 -30.10 -30.67 23.38
C PHE A 332 -30.29 -31.68 24.53
N PRO A 333 -31.31 -31.54 25.40
CA PRO A 333 -31.58 -32.46 26.47
C PRO A 333 -31.97 -33.84 25.98
N ALA A 334 -31.60 -34.89 26.74
CA ALA A 334 -32.03 -36.26 26.47
C ALA A 334 -33.54 -36.38 26.38
N GLY A 335 -34.03 -37.11 25.39
CA GLY A 335 -35.47 -37.25 25.13
C GLY A 335 -36.06 -36.19 24.17
N THR A 336 -35.29 -35.24 23.74
CA THR A 336 -35.69 -34.34 22.67
C THR A 336 -35.83 -35.09 21.34
N VAL A 337 -36.95 -34.90 20.67
CA VAL A 337 -37.21 -35.49 19.36
C VAL A 337 -36.71 -34.54 18.28
N ILE A 338 -35.73 -34.94 17.50
CA ILE A 338 -35.15 -34.19 16.41
C ILE A 338 -35.65 -34.73 15.08
N THR A 339 -36.12 -33.85 14.20
CA THR A 339 -36.62 -34.20 12.86
C THR A 339 -36.15 -33.16 11.85
N ASN A 340 -36.39 -33.38 10.56
CA ASN A 340 -36.13 -32.45 9.47
C ASN A 340 -34.69 -31.86 9.48
N VAL A 341 -33.73 -32.71 9.85
CA VAL A 341 -32.31 -32.35 9.86
C VAL A 341 -31.84 -32.09 8.45
N GLY A 342 -31.19 -30.92 8.26
CA GLY A 342 -30.71 -30.53 6.93
C GLY A 342 -29.39 -29.79 7.01
N PHE A 343 -28.73 -29.75 5.86
CA PHE A 343 -27.49 -29.05 5.60
C PHE A 343 -27.60 -28.32 4.28
N HIS A 344 -26.88 -27.23 4.13
CA HIS A 344 -26.67 -26.54 2.86
C HIS A 344 -25.35 -25.78 2.92
N ASP A 345 -24.59 -25.82 1.85
CA ASP A 345 -23.35 -25.09 1.65
C ASP A 345 -23.37 -24.35 0.33
N VAL A 346 -22.33 -23.60 0.07
CA VAL A 346 -22.07 -23.00 -1.23
C VAL A 346 -21.12 -23.90 -2.01
N ASP A 347 -21.42 -24.14 -3.28
CA ASP A 347 -20.51 -24.85 -4.16
C ASP A 347 -19.13 -24.17 -4.21
N TYR A 348 -18.06 -24.96 -4.09
CA TYR A 348 -16.73 -24.45 -4.34
C TYR A 348 -16.59 -24.04 -5.81
N HIS A 349 -15.89 -22.95 -6.02
CA HIS A 349 -15.63 -22.45 -7.35
C HIS A 349 -14.85 -23.49 -8.18
N SER A 350 -15.22 -23.67 -9.44
CA SER A 350 -14.51 -24.55 -10.36
C SER A 350 -13.01 -24.20 -10.44
N GLY A 351 -12.15 -25.18 -10.28
CA GLY A 351 -10.69 -25.01 -10.21
C GLY A 351 -10.09 -24.94 -8.80
N GLU A 352 -10.92 -24.87 -7.76
CA GLU A 352 -10.48 -25.16 -6.39
C GLU A 352 -10.36 -26.66 -6.19
N PRO A 353 -9.42 -27.16 -5.36
CA PRO A 353 -9.19 -28.60 -5.19
C PRO A 353 -10.19 -29.27 -4.25
N PHE A 354 -11.16 -28.54 -3.72
CA PHE A 354 -12.00 -28.98 -2.63
C PHE A 354 -13.11 -29.89 -3.09
N ASP A 355 -13.38 -30.88 -2.25
CA ASP A 355 -14.49 -31.81 -2.37
C ASP A 355 -15.81 -31.11 -1.97
N GLY A 356 -16.86 -31.24 -2.75
CA GLY A 356 -18.18 -30.66 -2.49
C GLY A 356 -19.16 -31.62 -1.81
N THR A 357 -18.68 -32.73 -1.16
CA THR A 357 -19.53 -33.66 -0.47
C THR A 357 -20.19 -33.04 0.76
N ASP A 358 -21.52 -33.08 0.81
CA ASP A 358 -22.31 -32.55 1.93
C ASP A 358 -21.86 -33.10 3.29
N TRP A 359 -21.97 -32.26 4.31
CA TRP A 359 -21.71 -32.71 5.68
C TRP A 359 -22.75 -33.71 6.15
N THR A 360 -22.28 -34.83 6.73
CA THR A 360 -23.14 -35.83 7.28
C THR A 360 -23.67 -35.41 8.64
N ALA A 361 -24.98 -35.43 8.80
CA ALA A 361 -25.62 -35.17 10.09
C ALA A 361 -25.73 -36.46 10.91
N THR A 362 -25.33 -36.39 12.18
CA THR A 362 -25.48 -37.45 13.16
C THR A 362 -26.33 -36.95 14.33
N VAL A 363 -27.50 -37.53 14.56
CA VAL A 363 -28.36 -37.24 15.69
C VAL A 363 -28.04 -38.25 16.81
N GLY A 364 -27.40 -37.75 17.86
CA GLY A 364 -27.14 -38.50 19.09
C GLY A 364 -28.27 -38.40 20.08
N SER A 365 -28.06 -38.86 21.30
CA SER A 365 -29.06 -38.78 22.37
C SER A 365 -29.17 -37.38 22.99
N THR A 366 -28.16 -36.56 22.84
CA THR A 366 -28.04 -35.23 23.47
C THR A 366 -27.46 -34.15 22.58
N SER A 367 -27.21 -34.45 21.30
CA SER A 367 -26.72 -33.47 20.34
C SER A 367 -26.99 -33.87 18.90
N VAL A 368 -27.09 -32.92 18.02
CA VAL A 368 -26.95 -33.12 16.57
C VAL A 368 -25.61 -32.55 16.13
N THR A 369 -24.88 -33.31 15.34
CA THR A 369 -23.57 -32.93 14.80
C THR A 369 -23.56 -33.11 13.28
N TRP A 370 -23.26 -32.07 12.56
CA TRP A 370 -22.87 -32.15 11.15
C TRP A 370 -21.36 -32.14 11.07
N ALA A 371 -20.80 -32.97 10.22
CA ALA A 371 -19.35 -33.03 10.07
C ALA A 371 -18.97 -33.48 8.65
N THR A 372 -17.84 -32.97 8.20
CA THR A 372 -17.14 -33.46 7.01
C THR A 372 -16.02 -34.43 7.39
N THR A 373 -15.40 -35.05 6.40
CA THR A 373 -14.22 -35.92 6.56
C THR A 373 -13.08 -35.15 7.22
N THR A 374 -12.32 -35.81 8.09
CA THR A 374 -11.20 -35.17 8.81
C THR A 374 -10.06 -34.79 7.90
N TYR A 375 -9.28 -33.79 8.31
CA TYR A 375 -8.12 -33.27 7.56
C TYR A 375 -7.11 -34.39 7.21
N ASP A 376 -6.82 -35.29 8.16
CA ASP A 376 -5.84 -36.39 7.96
C ASP A 376 -6.29 -37.42 6.93
N VAL A 377 -7.60 -37.56 6.72
CA VAL A 377 -8.17 -38.48 5.71
C VAL A 377 -8.30 -37.79 4.36
N ASN A 378 -8.78 -36.56 4.35
CA ASN A 378 -8.91 -35.75 3.12
C ASN A 378 -8.67 -34.27 3.41
N PRO A 379 -7.46 -33.74 3.17
CA PRO A 379 -7.17 -32.32 3.38
C PRO A 379 -7.98 -31.39 2.46
N ASN A 380 -8.58 -31.94 1.41
CA ASN A 380 -9.47 -31.22 0.50
C ASN A 380 -10.96 -31.47 0.77
N ALA A 381 -11.32 -32.08 1.91
CA ALA A 381 -12.72 -32.25 2.27
C ALA A 381 -13.50 -30.95 2.29
N ASN A 382 -14.81 -31.07 2.18
CA ASN A 382 -15.77 -29.94 2.24
C ASN A 382 -15.77 -29.29 3.64
N ALA A 383 -14.70 -28.59 4.00
CA ALA A 383 -14.62 -27.85 5.26
C ALA A 383 -15.20 -26.44 5.11
N LEU A 384 -15.76 -25.88 6.16
CA LEU A 384 -16.22 -24.49 6.18
C LEU A 384 -15.00 -23.55 6.10
N ARG A 385 -14.58 -23.28 4.87
CA ARG A 385 -13.37 -22.53 4.58
C ARG A 385 -13.62 -21.02 4.70
N TRP A 386 -12.58 -20.23 4.77
CA TRP A 386 -12.74 -18.78 4.84
C TRP A 386 -13.49 -18.22 3.62
N GLY A 387 -14.32 -17.23 3.85
CA GLY A 387 -15.19 -16.65 2.83
C GLY A 387 -16.31 -17.59 2.36
N THR A 388 -16.69 -18.58 3.19
CA THR A 388 -17.89 -19.41 2.97
C THR A 388 -18.82 -19.42 4.17
N LEU A 389 -20.11 -19.62 3.89
CA LEU A 389 -21.19 -19.73 4.87
C LEU A 389 -21.93 -21.05 4.63
N TYR A 390 -22.10 -21.84 5.69
CA TYR A 390 -22.87 -23.08 5.67
C TYR A 390 -24.10 -22.97 6.57
N ASN A 391 -25.19 -23.64 6.17
CA ASN A 391 -26.44 -23.67 6.89
C ASN A 391 -26.69 -25.05 7.50
N PHE A 392 -27.25 -25.05 8.72
CA PHE A 392 -27.60 -26.23 9.48
C PHE A 392 -29.01 -26.04 10.05
N ARG A 393 -29.84 -27.07 10.01
CA ARG A 393 -31.21 -26.98 10.51
C ARG A 393 -31.73 -28.27 11.05
N PHE A 394 -32.70 -28.13 11.93
CA PHE A 394 -33.56 -29.23 12.41
C PHE A 394 -34.85 -28.70 13.02
N ASP A 395 -35.83 -29.58 13.20
CA ASP A 395 -37.00 -29.31 14.00
C ASP A 395 -36.88 -30.09 15.33
N ALA A 396 -37.32 -29.48 16.44
CA ALA A 396 -37.33 -30.08 17.77
C ALA A 396 -38.65 -29.85 18.49
N ASN A 397 -39.05 -30.83 19.33
CA ASN A 397 -40.22 -30.71 20.19
C ASN A 397 -39.93 -30.00 21.51
N LEU A 398 -38.95 -29.10 21.49
CA LEU A 398 -38.55 -28.36 22.69
C LEU A 398 -38.35 -26.86 22.31
N ALA A 399 -38.79 -25.99 23.23
CA ALA A 399 -38.71 -24.57 23.04
C ALA A 399 -37.25 -24.07 23.00
N PRO A 400 -36.99 -22.99 22.27
CA PRO A 400 -35.65 -22.42 22.23
C PRO A 400 -35.21 -21.82 23.56
N GLY A 401 -33.98 -22.09 23.89
CA GLY A 401 -33.18 -21.42 24.89
C GLY A 401 -31.81 -21.20 24.29
N PHE A 402 -30.81 -21.05 25.11
CA PHE A 402 -29.42 -20.93 24.64
C PHE A 402 -28.59 -22.11 25.13
N ALA A 403 -27.65 -22.58 24.34
CA ALA A 403 -26.72 -23.63 24.72
C ALA A 403 -25.32 -23.38 24.11
N LEU A 404 -24.33 -23.99 24.73
CA LEU A 404 -22.97 -23.97 24.25
C LEU A 404 -22.80 -24.89 23.07
N THR A 405 -22.82 -24.35 21.86
CA THR A 405 -22.56 -25.08 20.62
C THR A 405 -21.07 -25.12 20.30
N THR A 406 -20.66 -26.04 19.46
CA THR A 406 -19.24 -26.24 19.15
C THR A 406 -19.00 -26.22 17.64
N ILE A 407 -18.02 -25.46 17.21
CA ILE A 407 -17.41 -25.55 15.88
C ILE A 407 -16.12 -26.36 16.04
N GLY A 408 -16.04 -27.53 15.47
CA GLY A 408 -14.77 -28.31 15.37
C GLY A 408 -13.90 -27.74 14.30
N LEU A 409 -12.59 -27.59 14.56
CA LEU A 409 -11.65 -27.02 13.58
C LEU A 409 -11.06 -28.11 12.68
N PHE A 410 -10.95 -27.83 11.39
CA PHE A 410 -10.57 -28.78 10.36
C PHE A 410 -9.07 -29.06 10.33
N LYS A 411 -8.23 -28.02 10.18
CA LYS A 411 -6.77 -28.21 10.19
C LYS A 411 -6.31 -28.53 11.62
N PRO A 412 -5.35 -29.48 11.81
CA PRO A 412 -4.85 -29.86 13.12
C PRO A 412 -4.24 -28.68 13.89
N GLY A 413 -4.29 -28.77 15.22
CA GLY A 413 -3.77 -27.75 16.12
C GLY A 413 -4.61 -27.63 17.40
N ALA A 414 -4.13 -26.90 18.38
CA ALA A 414 -4.84 -26.61 19.63
C ALA A 414 -5.38 -25.17 19.63
N PRO A 415 -6.60 -24.95 20.13
CA PRO A 415 -7.62 -25.94 20.52
C PRO A 415 -8.24 -26.64 19.30
N ALA A 416 -8.82 -27.82 19.49
CA ALA A 416 -9.45 -28.60 18.42
C ALA A 416 -10.79 -28.01 17.94
N GLY A 417 -11.37 -27.07 18.68
CA GLY A 417 -12.64 -26.45 18.35
C GLY A 417 -12.82 -25.12 19.08
N ALA A 418 -13.87 -24.40 18.72
CA ALA A 418 -14.34 -23.19 19.38
C ALA A 418 -15.77 -23.39 19.84
N THR A 419 -16.13 -22.82 20.98
CA THR A 419 -17.47 -22.88 21.53
C THR A 419 -18.16 -21.54 21.43
N VAL A 420 -19.47 -21.57 21.24
CA VAL A 420 -20.28 -20.38 21.12
C VAL A 420 -21.64 -20.63 21.74
N THR A 421 -22.11 -19.72 22.56
CA THR A 421 -23.48 -19.73 23.05
C THR A 421 -24.43 -19.19 21.99
N THR A 422 -25.36 -20.00 21.55
CA THR A 422 -26.37 -19.61 20.57
C THR A 422 -27.70 -20.29 20.83
N VAL A 423 -28.73 -19.95 20.09
CA VAL A 423 -30.07 -20.53 20.20
C VAL A 423 -30.02 -22.04 19.98
N ALA A 424 -30.62 -22.80 20.91
CA ALA A 424 -30.72 -24.24 20.85
C ALA A 424 -31.97 -24.72 21.65
N PRO A 425 -32.39 -25.97 21.50
CA PRO A 425 -33.39 -26.56 22.43
C PRO A 425 -32.88 -26.43 23.87
N ASN A 426 -33.79 -26.14 24.80
CA ASN A 426 -33.43 -25.87 26.20
C ASN A 426 -32.62 -27.01 26.84
N ALA A 427 -31.38 -26.69 27.24
CA ALA A 427 -30.40 -27.68 27.65
C ALA A 427 -30.56 -28.26 29.05
N CYS A 428 -31.48 -27.73 29.88
CA CYS A 428 -31.60 -28.18 31.28
C CYS A 428 -32.59 -29.29 31.54
N PHE A 429 -33.34 -29.70 30.55
CA PHE A 429 -34.31 -30.79 30.72
C PHE A 429 -33.57 -32.14 30.89
N GLY A 430 -33.61 -32.70 32.09
CA GLY A 430 -32.92 -33.95 32.41
C GLY A 430 -31.42 -33.82 32.67
N ALA A 431 -30.86 -32.66 32.65
CA ALA A 431 -29.46 -32.41 33.01
C ALA A 431 -29.26 -32.36 34.54
N ALA A 432 -28.07 -32.69 35.00
CA ALA A 432 -27.69 -32.55 36.40
C ALA A 432 -27.56 -31.05 36.79
N ASP A 433 -27.90 -30.73 38.02
CA ASP A 433 -27.67 -29.40 38.56
C ASP A 433 -26.17 -29.02 38.45
N GLY A 434 -25.91 -27.80 38.01
CA GLY A 434 -24.55 -27.29 37.70
C GLY A 434 -24.10 -27.53 36.27
N THR A 435 -24.90 -28.26 35.44
CA THR A 435 -24.61 -28.34 34.01
C THR A 435 -24.72 -26.98 33.35
N SER A 436 -23.79 -26.62 32.49
CA SER A 436 -23.84 -25.38 31.73
C SER A 436 -25.05 -25.36 30.80
N CYS A 437 -25.78 -24.28 30.83
CA CYS A 437 -26.96 -24.05 29.99
C CYS A 437 -27.01 -22.59 29.54
N SER A 438 -28.14 -22.17 29.00
CA SER A 438 -28.52 -20.76 28.89
C SER A 438 -29.99 -20.59 29.28
N ASP A 439 -30.31 -19.67 30.15
CA ASP A 439 -31.66 -19.36 30.61
C ASP A 439 -32.48 -18.54 29.60
N GLY A 440 -31.91 -18.24 28.45
CA GLY A 440 -32.48 -17.38 27.42
C GLY A 440 -32.36 -15.90 27.76
N ASN A 441 -31.73 -15.57 28.87
CA ASN A 441 -31.44 -14.22 29.26
C ASN A 441 -29.98 -13.89 28.86
N GLY A 442 -29.80 -13.24 27.73
CA GLY A 442 -28.47 -12.83 27.27
C GLY A 442 -27.72 -11.93 28.26
N CYS A 443 -28.39 -11.47 29.32
CA CYS A 443 -27.76 -10.63 30.34
C CYS A 443 -27.18 -11.42 31.52
N THR A 444 -27.17 -12.73 31.41
CA THR A 444 -26.51 -13.63 32.37
C THR A 444 -25.42 -14.41 31.66
N GLN A 445 -24.35 -14.78 32.34
CA GLN A 445 -23.23 -15.55 31.81
C GLN A 445 -22.87 -16.68 32.78
N GLY A 446 -22.47 -17.81 32.21
CA GLY A 446 -22.14 -18.98 33.01
C GLY A 446 -23.37 -19.61 33.68
N ASP A 447 -24.51 -19.55 33.00
CA ASP A 447 -25.78 -20.10 33.48
C ASP A 447 -25.64 -21.61 33.71
N THR A 448 -26.29 -22.05 34.75
CA THR A 448 -26.28 -23.45 35.10
C THR A 448 -27.70 -23.99 35.36
N CYS A 449 -27.89 -25.23 34.98
CA CYS A 449 -29.12 -25.93 35.31
C CYS A 449 -29.28 -26.08 36.81
N GLN A 450 -30.44 -25.74 37.33
CA GLN A 450 -30.85 -25.98 38.72
C GLN A 450 -32.25 -26.55 38.72
N SER A 451 -32.40 -27.76 39.19
CA SER A 451 -33.66 -28.48 39.26
C SER A 451 -34.43 -28.51 37.93
N GLY A 452 -33.75 -28.73 36.84
CA GLY A 452 -34.34 -28.81 35.50
C GLY A 452 -34.65 -27.45 34.85
N THR A 453 -34.26 -26.34 35.47
CA THR A 453 -34.40 -24.98 34.96
C THR A 453 -33.01 -24.38 34.80
N CYS A 454 -32.77 -23.76 33.67
CA CYS A 454 -31.54 -22.99 33.51
C CYS A 454 -31.63 -21.68 34.31
N THR A 455 -30.69 -21.48 35.20
CA THR A 455 -30.66 -20.29 36.07
C THR A 455 -29.42 -19.49 35.74
N GLY A 456 -29.65 -18.22 35.40
CA GLY A 456 -28.60 -17.30 35.06
C GLY A 456 -27.65 -17.00 36.22
N ALA A 457 -26.38 -16.97 35.95
CA ALA A 457 -25.38 -16.52 36.90
C ALA A 457 -24.85 -15.12 36.48
N ASN A 458 -23.70 -14.76 36.73
CA ASN A 458 -22.97 -13.51 36.42
C ASN A 458 -23.69 -12.51 35.48
N THR A 459 -24.31 -11.48 36.03
CA THR A 459 -25.02 -10.47 35.22
C THR A 459 -24.09 -9.63 34.37
N VAL A 460 -24.46 -9.40 33.13
CA VAL A 460 -23.78 -8.48 32.23
C VAL A 460 -23.85 -7.06 32.74
N VAL A 461 -22.74 -6.42 32.99
CA VAL A 461 -22.63 -5.03 33.38
C VAL A 461 -22.49 -4.15 32.15
N CYS A 462 -23.52 -3.35 31.91
CA CYS A 462 -23.57 -2.45 30.76
C CYS A 462 -22.93 -1.10 31.11
N ASN A 463 -21.64 -0.99 30.87
CA ASN A 463 -20.95 0.29 31.04
C ASN A 463 -21.25 1.22 29.86
N ALA A 464 -21.15 2.51 30.10
CA ALA A 464 -21.21 3.50 29.03
C ALA A 464 -20.08 3.23 28.01
N VAL A 465 -20.38 3.25 26.73
CA VAL A 465 -19.41 3.00 25.66
C VAL A 465 -18.46 4.18 25.47
N ASP A 466 -18.91 5.38 25.79
CA ASP A 466 -18.15 6.62 25.72
C ASP A 466 -18.78 7.69 26.62
N ALA A 467 -18.21 8.88 26.58
CA ALA A 467 -18.68 9.99 27.40
C ALA A 467 -20.09 10.54 27.04
N CYS A 468 -20.57 10.23 25.82
CA CYS A 468 -21.89 10.67 25.33
C CYS A 468 -22.98 9.61 25.47
N HIS A 469 -22.66 8.54 26.14
CA HIS A 469 -23.61 7.52 26.50
C HIS A 469 -23.59 7.30 28.01
N THR A 470 -24.71 6.87 28.56
CA THR A 470 -24.81 6.46 29.95
C THR A 470 -24.79 4.94 30.05
N ALA A 471 -24.51 4.43 31.24
CA ALA A 471 -24.61 3.02 31.51
C ALA A 471 -25.99 2.51 31.05
N GLY A 472 -25.94 1.50 30.21
CA GLY A 472 -27.12 0.95 29.60
C GLY A 472 -27.81 -0.10 30.48
N THR A 473 -28.88 -0.65 29.95
CA THR A 473 -29.52 -1.86 30.46
C THR A 473 -29.28 -2.99 29.46
N CYS A 474 -28.97 -4.13 29.99
CA CYS A 474 -28.81 -5.29 29.12
C CYS A 474 -30.21 -5.74 28.65
N ASN A 475 -30.33 -6.03 27.37
CA ASN A 475 -31.53 -6.61 26.79
C ASN A 475 -31.50 -8.13 26.97
N PRO A 476 -32.47 -8.70 27.75
CA PRO A 476 -32.46 -10.14 28.00
C PRO A 476 -32.54 -11.03 26.78
N ASP A 477 -33.21 -10.58 25.73
CA ASP A 477 -33.38 -11.37 24.50
C ASP A 477 -32.11 -11.43 23.64
N THR A 478 -31.23 -10.43 23.76
CA THR A 478 -30.07 -10.31 22.87
C THR A 478 -28.73 -10.34 23.59
N GLY A 479 -28.71 -10.13 24.91
CA GLY A 479 -27.45 -9.97 25.66
C GLY A 479 -26.75 -8.65 25.43
N PHE A 480 -27.29 -7.83 24.53
CA PHE A 480 -26.65 -6.55 24.23
C PHE A 480 -27.10 -5.47 25.21
N CYS A 481 -26.15 -4.69 25.59
CA CYS A 481 -26.41 -3.50 26.36
C CYS A 481 -27.11 -2.44 25.52
N SER A 482 -28.17 -1.84 26.02
CA SER A 482 -28.63 -0.57 25.48
C SER A 482 -27.52 0.46 25.65
N ASN A 483 -27.47 1.39 24.74
CA ASN A 483 -26.48 2.45 24.74
C ASN A 483 -27.19 3.80 24.77
N PRO A 484 -27.88 4.11 25.90
CA PRO A 484 -28.66 5.33 25.95
C PRO A 484 -27.77 6.56 25.92
N THR A 485 -28.18 7.50 25.11
CA THR A 485 -27.41 8.76 24.95
C THR A 485 -27.44 9.54 26.27
N ALA A 486 -26.31 10.08 26.65
CA ALA A 486 -26.19 11.06 27.70
C ALA A 486 -26.97 12.35 27.33
N PRO A 487 -27.46 13.11 28.31
CA PRO A 487 -28.15 14.36 28.04
C PRO A 487 -27.31 15.28 27.13
N ASN A 488 -27.99 15.93 26.21
CA ASN A 488 -27.32 16.95 25.39
C ASN A 488 -26.68 18.01 26.29
N GLY A 489 -25.46 18.40 25.98
CA GLY A 489 -24.68 19.32 26.82
C GLY A 489 -23.75 18.63 27.83
N THR A 490 -23.77 17.29 27.97
CA THR A 490 -22.80 16.57 28.78
C THR A 490 -21.42 16.78 28.19
N ALA A 491 -20.43 17.10 29.03
CA ALA A 491 -19.04 17.31 28.56
C ALA A 491 -18.43 16.03 28.06
N CYS A 492 -17.75 16.10 26.93
CA CYS A 492 -17.08 14.98 26.28
C CYS A 492 -15.80 15.47 25.59
N SER A 493 -15.21 14.63 24.79
CA SER A 493 -14.16 15.03 23.84
C SER A 493 -14.44 14.32 22.51
N ASP A 494 -14.56 15.11 21.45
CA ASP A 494 -14.74 14.60 20.09
C ASP A 494 -13.43 14.09 19.45
N GLY A 495 -12.33 14.11 20.22
CA GLY A 495 -11.00 13.75 19.74
C GLY A 495 -10.33 14.84 18.91
N ASN A 496 -11.02 15.94 18.71
CA ASN A 496 -10.49 17.09 17.97
C ASN A 496 -9.99 18.16 18.95
N GLY A 497 -8.69 18.19 19.18
CA GLY A 497 -8.08 19.20 20.05
C GLY A 497 -8.32 20.66 19.61
N CYS A 498 -8.93 20.85 18.43
CA CYS A 498 -9.25 22.18 17.91
C CYS A 498 -10.66 22.68 18.26
N THR A 499 -11.37 21.94 19.06
CA THR A 499 -12.64 22.35 19.68
C THR A 499 -12.47 22.40 21.18
N GLN A 500 -13.20 23.27 21.82
CA GLN A 500 -13.22 23.44 23.28
C GLN A 500 -14.63 23.47 23.79
N GLY A 501 -14.84 22.83 24.91
CA GLY A 501 -16.16 22.70 25.49
C GLY A 501 -17.07 21.78 24.69
N ASP A 502 -16.48 20.70 24.18
CA ASP A 502 -17.21 19.68 23.42
C ASP A 502 -18.33 19.12 24.28
N SER A 503 -19.46 18.91 23.68
CA SER A 503 -20.62 18.43 24.36
C SER A 503 -21.40 17.41 23.53
N CYS A 504 -22.01 16.52 24.23
CA CYS A 504 -22.85 15.50 23.64
C CYS A 504 -24.08 16.10 22.98
N GLN A 505 -24.34 15.70 21.75
CA GLN A 505 -25.56 16.01 21.01
C GLN A 505 -26.13 14.73 20.41
N SER A 506 -27.26 14.31 20.92
CA SER A 506 -27.96 13.09 20.45
C SER A 506 -27.04 11.85 20.39
N GLY A 507 -26.19 11.66 21.41
CA GLY A 507 -25.30 10.52 21.55
C GLY A 507 -23.96 10.63 20.82
N THR A 508 -23.73 11.74 20.16
CA THR A 508 -22.42 11.99 19.50
C THR A 508 -21.74 13.16 20.19
N CYS A 509 -20.46 13.02 20.46
CA CYS A 509 -19.67 14.13 20.94
C CYS A 509 -19.45 15.12 19.81
N THR A 510 -19.93 16.31 19.99
CA THR A 510 -19.82 17.38 19.00
C THR A 510 -18.89 18.46 19.54
N GLY A 511 -17.93 18.81 18.73
CA GLY A 511 -16.97 19.86 19.03
C GLY A 511 -17.67 21.17 19.34
N GLY A 512 -17.23 21.82 20.42
CA GLY A 512 -17.76 23.12 20.87
C GLY A 512 -17.14 24.28 20.11
N SER A 513 -16.66 25.28 20.82
CA SER A 513 -16.10 26.48 20.19
C SER A 513 -14.74 26.16 19.54
N PRO A 514 -14.54 26.54 18.27
CA PRO A 514 -13.28 26.31 17.60
C PRO A 514 -12.14 27.10 18.26
N VAL A 515 -10.99 26.45 18.36
CA VAL A 515 -9.76 27.12 18.76
C VAL A 515 -9.38 28.15 17.68
N VAL A 516 -9.35 29.42 18.06
CA VAL A 516 -8.96 30.49 17.14
C VAL A 516 -7.43 30.63 17.17
N CYS A 517 -6.80 30.27 16.09
CA CYS A 517 -5.35 30.41 15.95
C CYS A 517 -4.99 31.83 15.50
N THR A 518 -4.58 32.64 16.43
CA THR A 518 -4.09 34.00 16.11
C THR A 518 -2.60 33.94 15.73
N PRO A 519 -2.16 34.80 14.82
CA PRO A 519 -0.73 34.90 14.52
C PRO A 519 0.07 35.29 15.76
N SER A 520 1.24 34.72 15.92
CA SER A 520 2.14 35.04 17.06
C SER A 520 2.71 36.46 16.97
N ASP A 521 2.90 36.96 15.76
CA ASP A 521 3.51 38.23 15.47
C ASP A 521 3.19 38.71 14.03
N ALA A 522 3.81 39.80 13.62
CA ALA A 522 3.56 40.35 12.29
C ALA A 522 4.06 39.50 11.14
N CYS A 523 5.01 38.58 11.38
CA CYS A 523 5.60 37.71 10.36
C CYS A 523 4.98 36.30 10.30
N HIS A 524 3.94 36.08 11.06
CA HIS A 524 3.18 34.86 10.96
C HIS A 524 1.74 35.12 10.52
N SER A 525 1.18 34.19 9.84
CA SER A 525 -0.23 34.20 9.47
C SER A 525 -1.04 33.46 10.54
N ALA A 526 -2.33 33.71 10.58
CA ALA A 526 -3.23 32.88 11.38
C ALA A 526 -3.02 31.43 10.97
N GLY A 527 -2.69 30.61 11.92
CA GLY A 527 -2.45 29.19 11.72
C GLY A 527 -3.72 28.38 11.59
N THR A 528 -3.54 27.10 11.39
CA THR A 528 -4.58 26.10 11.51
C THR A 528 -4.32 25.26 12.76
N CYS A 529 -5.35 24.99 13.47
CA CYS A 529 -5.26 24.14 14.64
C CYS A 529 -5.08 22.69 14.19
N GLY A 530 -4.15 21.97 14.81
CA GLY A 530 -3.94 20.53 14.57
C GLY A 530 -4.97 19.70 15.34
N PRO A 531 -5.87 18.98 14.66
CA PRO A 531 -6.99 18.30 15.36
C PRO A 531 -6.53 17.29 16.41
N SER A 532 -5.42 16.64 16.22
CA SER A 532 -4.89 15.63 17.15
C SER A 532 -4.16 16.21 18.37
N THR A 533 -3.73 17.46 18.30
CA THR A 533 -2.88 18.07 19.34
C THR A 533 -3.49 19.31 19.99
N GLY A 534 -4.48 19.94 19.38
CA GLY A 534 -5.01 21.23 19.79
C GLY A 534 -4.04 22.40 19.60
N VAL A 535 -2.89 22.13 19.04
CA VAL A 535 -1.85 23.13 18.86
C VAL A 535 -2.03 23.86 17.53
N CYS A 536 -2.02 25.17 17.59
CA CYS A 536 -2.08 25.99 16.41
C CYS A 536 -0.73 25.94 15.65
N SER A 537 -0.80 25.67 14.36
CA SER A 537 0.34 25.97 13.49
C SER A 537 0.61 27.46 13.48
N ASN A 538 1.82 27.82 13.23
CA ASN A 538 2.23 29.21 13.19
C ASN A 538 2.97 29.48 11.88
N PRO A 539 2.25 29.40 10.73
CA PRO A 539 2.90 29.47 9.43
C PRO A 539 3.51 30.86 9.21
N ALA A 540 4.78 30.87 8.90
CA ALA A 540 5.45 32.09 8.53
C ALA A 540 4.83 32.68 7.26
N LYS A 541 4.66 34.00 7.25
CA LYS A 541 4.29 34.71 6.04
C LYS A 541 5.41 34.60 5.01
N PRO A 542 5.09 34.71 3.72
CA PRO A 542 6.11 34.69 2.67
C PRO A 542 7.21 35.70 2.97
N ASN A 543 8.43 35.27 2.70
CA ASN A 543 9.57 36.21 2.74
C ASN A 543 9.28 37.43 1.88
N GLY A 544 9.59 38.60 2.38
CA GLY A 544 9.27 39.86 1.73
C GLY A 544 7.97 40.57 2.21
N THR A 545 7.18 39.88 3.08
CA THR A 545 6.01 40.55 3.69
C THR A 545 6.46 41.68 4.61
N ALA A 546 5.85 42.85 4.48
CA ALA A 546 6.16 44.01 5.31
C ALA A 546 5.85 43.78 6.79
N CYS A 547 6.75 44.13 7.64
CA CYS A 547 6.62 44.11 9.10
C CYS A 547 7.35 45.28 9.74
N SER A 548 7.59 45.26 11.03
CA SER A 548 8.47 46.20 11.74
C SER A 548 9.27 45.40 12.77
N ASP A 549 10.58 45.50 12.72
CA ASP A 549 11.49 44.88 13.66
C ASP A 549 11.68 45.71 14.95
N GLY A 550 11.01 46.84 15.04
CA GLY A 550 11.09 47.76 16.17
C GLY A 550 12.28 48.72 16.12
N SER A 551 13.10 48.67 15.07
CA SER A 551 14.21 49.58 14.86
C SER A 551 13.82 50.70 13.89
N ALA A 552 13.86 51.94 14.31
CA ALA A 552 13.66 53.06 13.43
C ALA A 552 14.85 53.29 12.47
N CYS A 553 15.93 52.55 12.62
CA CYS A 553 17.11 52.56 11.75
C CYS A 553 17.03 51.57 10.58
N THR A 554 15.95 50.88 10.45
CA THR A 554 15.66 50.03 9.28
C THR A 554 14.38 50.51 8.62
N GLN A 555 14.29 50.39 7.33
CA GLN A 555 13.13 50.76 6.53
C GLN A 555 12.75 49.61 5.63
N SER A 556 11.43 49.47 5.40
CA SER A 556 10.92 48.38 4.58
C SER A 556 11.30 46.99 5.16
N ASP A 557 11.15 46.86 6.47
CA ASP A 557 11.41 45.60 7.15
C ASP A 557 10.51 44.52 6.58
N THR A 558 11.06 43.36 6.40
CA THR A 558 10.35 42.25 5.81
C THR A 558 10.55 40.94 6.58
N CYS A 559 9.54 40.15 6.58
CA CYS A 559 9.61 38.82 7.13
C CYS A 559 10.60 37.96 6.35
N GLN A 560 11.49 37.28 7.05
CA GLN A 560 12.41 36.29 6.54
C GLN A 560 12.31 35.02 7.43
N SER A 561 11.80 33.96 6.86
CA SER A 561 11.64 32.68 7.58
C SER A 561 10.91 32.81 8.91
N GLY A 562 9.87 33.66 8.96
CA GLY A 562 9.05 33.88 10.16
C GLY A 562 9.62 34.92 11.14
N ILE A 563 10.73 35.55 10.86
CA ILE A 563 11.33 36.58 11.70
C ILE A 563 11.26 37.89 10.95
N CYS A 564 10.83 38.94 11.62
CA CYS A 564 10.89 40.30 11.04
C CYS A 564 12.34 40.77 11.04
N THR A 565 12.86 40.93 9.85
CA THR A 565 14.24 41.37 9.63
C THR A 565 14.22 42.75 9.04
N GLY A 566 14.97 43.64 9.66
CA GLY A 566 15.16 44.98 9.21
C GLY A 566 15.62 45.01 7.75
N GLY A 567 14.95 45.77 6.94
CA GLY A 567 15.22 45.93 5.53
C GLY A 567 16.36 46.88 5.26
N SER A 568 16.10 47.86 4.42
CA SER A 568 17.13 48.83 4.07
C SER A 568 17.54 49.68 5.28
N PRO A 569 18.79 49.60 5.73
CA PRO A 569 19.23 50.38 6.87
C PRO A 569 19.15 51.87 6.51
N VAL A 570 18.76 52.67 7.46
CA VAL A 570 18.89 54.13 7.37
C VAL A 570 20.36 54.46 7.22
N VAL A 571 20.71 54.92 6.03
CA VAL A 571 22.09 55.33 5.74
C VAL A 571 22.29 56.74 6.25
N CYS A 572 23.01 56.82 7.34
CA CYS A 572 23.41 58.07 7.89
C CYS A 572 24.64 58.64 7.11
N ALA A 573 24.32 59.19 5.95
CA ALA A 573 25.35 59.80 5.12
C ALA A 573 26.02 60.94 5.83
N ALA A 574 27.28 61.09 5.61
CA ALA A 574 28.00 62.29 6.06
C ALA A 574 27.40 63.54 5.45
N SER A 575 27.24 64.59 6.21
CA SER A 575 26.62 65.83 5.78
C SER A 575 27.43 66.57 4.66
N ASN A 576 28.73 66.35 4.66
CA ASN A 576 29.63 66.68 3.59
C ASN A 576 30.89 65.82 3.63
N ASN A 577 31.85 66.09 2.74
CA ASN A 577 33.07 65.28 2.64
C ASN A 577 33.97 65.30 3.88
N CYS A 578 33.78 66.27 4.80
CA CYS A 578 34.54 66.40 6.05
C CYS A 578 33.82 65.93 7.29
N HIS A 579 32.74 65.22 7.09
CA HIS A 579 32.08 64.48 8.17
C HIS A 579 32.15 62.98 7.90
N ASN A 580 32.10 62.17 8.92
CA ASN A 580 31.96 60.77 8.80
C ASN A 580 30.47 60.41 8.70
N ALA A 581 30.19 59.36 8.05
CA ALA A 581 28.88 58.75 8.15
C ALA A 581 28.53 58.53 9.61
N GLY A 582 27.37 58.95 9.99
CA GLY A 582 26.91 58.84 11.36
C GLY A 582 26.42 57.43 11.69
N THR A 583 26.01 57.23 12.92
CA THR A 583 25.27 56.05 13.35
C THR A 583 23.82 56.45 13.59
N CYS A 584 22.92 55.64 13.14
CA CYS A 584 21.50 55.79 13.39
C CYS A 584 21.17 55.33 14.81
N ASP A 585 20.37 56.07 15.53
CA ASP A 585 19.85 55.69 16.85
C ASP A 585 18.59 54.88 16.68
N PRO A 586 18.63 53.54 17.05
CA PRO A 586 17.51 52.64 16.78
C PRO A 586 16.13 53.12 17.31
N PRO A 587 16.01 53.73 18.49
CA PRO A 587 14.72 54.23 18.98
C PRO A 587 14.15 55.39 18.21
N THR A 588 14.97 56.28 17.67
CA THR A 588 14.55 57.56 17.10
C THR A 588 14.75 57.69 15.60
N GLY A 589 15.60 56.86 15.01
CA GLY A 589 15.97 56.95 13.58
C GLY A 589 16.85 58.14 13.23
N LEU A 590 17.31 58.90 14.20
CA LEU A 590 18.13 60.08 13.98
C LEU A 590 19.62 59.72 13.77
N CYS A 591 20.22 60.37 12.81
CA CYS A 591 21.64 60.13 12.49
C CYS A 591 22.56 61.08 13.25
N SER A 592 23.61 60.55 13.84
CA SER A 592 24.75 61.39 14.32
C SER A 592 25.51 61.95 13.11
N ASN A 593 26.26 63.05 13.32
CA ASN A 593 27.00 63.70 12.25
C ASN A 593 28.43 64.02 12.71
N PRO A 594 29.30 63.07 12.97
CA PRO A 594 30.63 63.25 13.50
C PRO A 594 31.58 63.90 12.44
N GLU A 595 32.32 64.91 12.85
CA GLU A 595 33.37 65.51 12.00
C GLU A 595 34.53 64.54 11.78
N LYS A 596 35.13 64.59 10.60
CA LYS A 596 36.40 63.92 10.34
C LYS A 596 37.54 64.66 10.96
N PRO A 597 38.57 63.97 11.42
CA PRO A 597 39.83 64.70 11.88
C PRO A 597 40.39 65.60 10.80
N ASP A 598 40.90 66.75 11.21
CA ASP A 598 41.63 67.64 10.31
C ASP A 598 42.76 66.83 9.61
N GLY A 599 42.92 67.06 8.33
CA GLY A 599 43.83 66.36 7.44
C GLY A 599 43.19 65.16 6.73
N SER A 600 41.92 64.83 7.04
CA SER A 600 41.18 63.75 6.33
C SER A 600 40.95 64.21 4.90
N ALA A 601 41.06 63.26 3.97
CA ALA A 601 40.82 63.51 2.54
C ALA A 601 39.33 63.87 2.31
N CYS A 602 39.09 64.88 1.47
CA CYS A 602 37.79 65.40 1.06
C CYS A 602 37.82 65.82 -0.43
N THR A 603 36.75 66.46 -0.90
CA THR A 603 36.75 67.14 -2.19
C THR A 603 36.14 68.52 -2.04
N ASP A 604 36.85 69.59 -2.52
CA ASP A 604 36.40 70.95 -2.50
C ASP A 604 35.59 71.37 -3.75
N PHE A 605 35.23 70.34 -4.55
CA PHE A 605 34.52 70.44 -5.84
C PHE A 605 35.32 71.13 -6.93
N ASN A 606 36.58 71.39 -6.70
CA ASN A 606 37.50 71.76 -7.79
C ASN A 606 38.11 70.48 -8.38
N ALA A 607 37.52 70.00 -9.45
CA ALA A 607 37.92 68.71 -10.03
C ALA A 607 39.33 68.66 -10.59
N CYS A 608 40.06 69.85 -10.56
CA CYS A 608 41.47 69.91 -10.93
C CYS A 608 42.45 69.97 -9.75
N THR A 609 41.95 69.75 -8.53
CA THR A 609 42.77 69.53 -7.32
C THR A 609 42.65 68.13 -6.85
N GLN A 610 43.72 67.59 -6.32
CA GLN A 610 43.72 66.18 -5.73
C GLN A 610 44.37 66.25 -4.35
N ALA A 611 43.97 65.37 -3.50
CA ALA A 611 44.40 65.39 -2.12
C ALA A 611 43.84 66.52 -1.28
N ASP A 612 42.62 66.91 -1.54
CA ASP A 612 41.91 67.90 -0.69
C ASP A 612 41.74 67.29 0.72
N ALA A 613 41.91 68.16 1.71
CA ALA A 613 41.89 67.70 3.11
C ALA A 613 40.93 68.57 3.97
N CYS A 614 40.30 67.93 4.93
CA CYS A 614 39.39 68.53 5.90
C CYS A 614 40.15 69.41 6.91
N GLN A 615 39.63 70.59 7.15
CA GLN A 615 40.01 71.50 8.26
C GLN A 615 38.77 72.07 8.96
N SER A 616 38.56 71.64 10.25
CA SER A 616 37.40 72.08 11.06
C SER A 616 36.08 71.91 10.32
N GLY A 617 35.83 70.65 9.82
CA GLY A 617 34.59 70.26 9.12
C GLY A 617 34.43 70.84 7.72
N THR A 618 35.40 71.53 7.14
CA THR A 618 35.40 72.15 5.82
C THR A 618 36.54 71.56 4.93
N CYS A 619 36.27 71.39 3.66
CA CYS A 619 37.24 70.78 2.72
C CYS A 619 38.03 71.82 1.99
N VAL A 620 39.38 71.66 1.96
CA VAL A 620 40.33 72.60 1.29
C VAL A 620 41.17 71.82 0.28
N GLY A 621 41.20 72.29 -0.97
CA GLY A 621 41.87 71.60 -2.09
C GLY A 621 43.38 71.72 -2.09
N ALA A 622 44.06 70.59 -2.51
CA ALA A 622 45.51 70.55 -2.74
C ALA A 622 45.81 69.72 -4.02
N SER A 623 47.04 69.56 -4.41
CA SER A 623 47.58 68.78 -5.52
C SER A 623 46.81 68.83 -6.86
N PRO A 624 47.26 69.51 -7.88
CA PRO A 624 46.58 69.67 -9.17
C PRO A 624 46.60 68.43 -10.03
N VAL A 625 45.52 68.24 -10.82
CA VAL A 625 45.33 67.12 -11.76
C VAL A 625 46.20 67.21 -12.99
N VAL A 626 46.87 66.17 -13.33
CA VAL A 626 47.64 66.02 -14.55
C VAL A 626 46.85 65.20 -15.59
N CYS A 627 46.59 65.80 -16.77
CA CYS A 627 45.83 65.17 -17.82
C CYS A 627 46.68 64.22 -18.67
N THR A 628 46.32 62.96 -18.71
CA THR A 628 46.94 61.93 -19.63
C THR A 628 45.94 61.58 -20.72
N ALA A 629 46.41 61.01 -21.81
CA ALA A 629 45.54 60.48 -22.87
C ALA A 629 44.56 59.46 -22.32
N SER A 630 43.29 59.41 -22.78
CA SER A 630 42.20 58.53 -22.27
C SER A 630 42.34 57.10 -22.70
N ASP A 631 42.87 56.90 -23.90
CA ASP A 631 42.96 55.56 -24.53
C ASP A 631 43.96 55.63 -25.67
N ASP A 632 44.10 54.54 -26.35
CA ASP A 632 45.04 54.37 -27.45
C ASP A 632 44.73 55.24 -28.67
N CYS A 633 43.52 55.80 -28.80
CA CYS A 633 43.04 56.63 -29.88
C CYS A 633 43.00 58.14 -29.53
N HIS A 634 43.55 58.52 -28.39
CA HIS A 634 43.62 59.96 -27.96
C HIS A 634 44.97 60.33 -27.41
N THR A 635 45.21 61.63 -27.32
CA THR A 635 46.42 62.27 -26.75
C THR A 635 46.14 63.07 -25.50
N ALA A 636 47.21 63.40 -24.72
CA ALA A 636 47.05 64.11 -23.44
C ALA A 636 46.43 65.48 -23.58
N GLY A 637 45.35 65.78 -22.74
CA GLY A 637 44.58 67.02 -22.79
C GLY A 637 44.85 68.02 -21.67
N ILE A 638 43.95 69.04 -21.47
CA ILE A 638 43.97 70.04 -20.41
C ILE A 638 42.78 69.84 -19.47
N CYS A 639 42.99 69.97 -18.17
CA CYS A 639 41.95 69.75 -17.14
C CYS A 639 41.01 70.96 -16.99
N ALA A 640 39.70 70.77 -17.00
CA ALA A 640 38.66 71.77 -16.76
C ALA A 640 38.23 71.74 -15.26
N ALA A 641 38.41 72.88 -14.54
CA ALA A 641 38.20 72.98 -13.10
C ALA A 641 36.76 72.61 -12.61
N ALA A 642 35.74 72.80 -13.43
CA ALA A 642 34.36 72.44 -13.10
C ALA A 642 34.05 70.95 -13.23
N THR A 643 34.83 70.26 -13.98
CA THR A 643 34.56 68.89 -14.34
C THR A 643 35.72 67.92 -14.06
N GLY A 644 36.92 68.48 -13.80
CA GLY A 644 38.14 67.65 -13.71
C GLY A 644 38.48 66.94 -14.98
N VAL A 645 37.66 67.16 -15.98
CA VAL A 645 37.78 66.40 -17.24
C VAL A 645 38.89 66.98 -18.07
N CYS A 646 39.82 66.27 -18.40
CA CYS A 646 40.85 66.57 -19.38
C CYS A 646 40.26 66.53 -20.80
N SER A 647 40.56 67.52 -21.59
CA SER A 647 40.26 67.40 -23.03
C SER A 647 40.96 66.15 -23.59
N ASN A 648 40.38 65.61 -24.59
CA ASN A 648 40.78 64.28 -25.09
C ASN A 648 40.91 64.32 -26.62
N PRO A 649 41.94 64.94 -27.12
CA PRO A 649 42.11 65.07 -28.56
C PRO A 649 42.51 63.77 -29.24
N ALA A 650 41.83 63.44 -30.34
CA ALA A 650 41.97 62.20 -31.05
C ALA A 650 43.35 61.90 -31.57
N ALA A 651 43.84 60.68 -31.52
CA ALA A 651 45.01 60.14 -32.18
C ALA A 651 44.78 59.97 -33.71
N ALA A 652 45.79 59.78 -34.50
CA ALA A 652 45.65 59.59 -35.94
C ALA A 652 44.96 58.30 -36.33
N ASP A 653 44.08 58.32 -37.35
CA ASP A 653 43.39 57.13 -37.88
C ASP A 653 44.41 56.09 -38.33
N GLY A 654 44.13 54.82 -38.08
CA GLY A 654 44.94 53.62 -38.30
C GLY A 654 45.94 53.25 -37.20
N THR A 655 45.94 54.01 -36.07
CA THR A 655 46.68 53.60 -34.85
C THR A 655 46.12 52.37 -34.32
N PRO A 656 46.91 51.31 -34.00
CA PRO A 656 46.40 50.07 -33.42
C PRO A 656 45.78 50.27 -32.06
N CYS A 657 44.64 49.69 -31.81
CA CYS A 657 43.88 49.83 -30.60
C CYS A 657 43.13 48.53 -30.28
N SER A 658 42.26 48.52 -29.26
CA SER A 658 41.28 47.45 -29.01
C SER A 658 39.91 48.05 -28.77
N ASP A 659 38.89 47.64 -29.53
CA ASP A 659 37.51 48.12 -29.38
C ASP A 659 36.77 47.44 -28.19
N GLY A 660 37.43 46.55 -27.42
CA GLY A 660 36.89 45.86 -26.30
C GLY A 660 35.91 44.73 -26.68
N ASN A 661 35.78 44.48 -27.96
CA ASN A 661 34.94 43.41 -28.47
C ASN A 661 35.80 42.16 -28.81
N GLY A 662 35.84 41.20 -27.91
CA GLY A 662 36.59 39.96 -28.10
C GLY A 662 36.18 39.15 -29.33
N CYS A 663 35.11 39.55 -30.02
CA CYS A 663 34.63 38.90 -31.23
C CYS A 663 35.14 39.59 -32.54
N THR A 664 36.00 40.59 -32.43
CA THR A 664 36.69 41.20 -33.54
C THR A 664 38.22 41.09 -33.39
N GLN A 665 38.94 41.06 -34.45
CA GLN A 665 40.41 40.92 -34.47
C GLN A 665 41.01 41.99 -35.38
N THR A 666 42.18 42.52 -35.02
CA THR A 666 42.89 43.56 -35.74
C THR A 666 42.18 44.93 -35.78
N ASP A 667 41.79 45.41 -34.61
CA ASP A 667 41.11 46.71 -34.47
C ASP A 667 42.08 47.89 -34.67
N ALA A 668 41.58 48.98 -35.28
CA ALA A 668 42.35 50.23 -35.52
C ALA A 668 41.50 51.45 -35.27
N CYS A 669 42.18 52.54 -34.86
CA CYS A 669 41.53 53.83 -34.61
C CYS A 669 41.02 54.46 -35.95
N GLN A 670 39.76 54.95 -35.89
CA GLN A 670 39.12 55.76 -36.93
C GLN A 670 38.41 56.96 -36.28
N SER A 671 38.84 58.16 -36.59
CA SER A 671 38.27 59.42 -36.07
C SER A 671 38.15 59.50 -34.56
N GLY A 672 39.14 58.97 -33.81
CA GLY A 672 39.17 58.93 -32.35
C GLY A 672 38.41 57.77 -31.72
N THR A 673 37.94 56.78 -32.47
CA THR A 673 37.27 55.64 -31.99
C THR A 673 37.95 54.35 -32.51
N CYS A 674 38.10 53.36 -31.68
CA CYS A 674 38.64 52.07 -32.11
C CYS A 674 37.54 51.30 -32.81
N ALA A 675 37.79 50.91 -34.06
CA ALA A 675 36.83 50.14 -34.85
C ALA A 675 37.29 48.67 -34.99
N GLY A 676 36.37 47.75 -34.72
CA GLY A 676 36.63 46.34 -34.76
C GLY A 676 36.88 45.77 -36.18
N GLY A 677 37.82 44.84 -36.29
CA GLY A 677 38.25 44.22 -37.54
C GLY A 677 37.44 42.96 -37.94
N VAL A 678 38.02 41.80 -38.04
CA VAL A 678 37.40 40.59 -38.60
C VAL A 678 36.60 39.80 -37.52
N PRO A 679 35.33 39.39 -37.77
CA PRO A 679 34.51 38.69 -36.74
C PRO A 679 34.92 37.24 -36.53
N VAL A 680 34.75 36.75 -35.30
CA VAL A 680 34.97 35.37 -34.89
C VAL A 680 33.74 34.51 -35.23
N VAL A 681 33.92 33.35 -35.85
CA VAL A 681 32.84 32.42 -36.22
C VAL A 681 32.78 31.23 -35.24
N CYS A 682 31.62 31.02 -34.62
CA CYS A 682 31.39 29.98 -33.62
C CYS A 682 30.66 28.79 -34.23
N ALA A 683 31.37 27.68 -34.40
CA ALA A 683 30.75 26.41 -34.86
C ALA A 683 30.28 25.54 -33.69
N PRO A 684 29.27 24.63 -33.87
CA PRO A 684 28.84 23.71 -32.85
C PRO A 684 29.97 22.79 -32.41
N SER A 685 29.99 22.39 -31.13
CA SER A 685 31.02 21.50 -30.58
C SER A 685 30.80 20.02 -30.95
N ASP A 686 29.54 19.58 -31.07
CA ASP A 686 29.16 18.21 -31.38
C ASP A 686 27.68 18.16 -31.85
N GLY A 687 27.15 16.95 -32.00
CA GLY A 687 25.79 16.71 -32.50
C GLY A 687 24.66 17.15 -31.59
N CYS A 688 24.92 17.43 -30.29
CA CYS A 688 23.94 17.87 -29.30
C CYS A 688 24.11 19.36 -28.93
N HIS A 689 24.83 20.07 -29.71
CA HIS A 689 24.96 21.53 -29.55
C HIS A 689 24.66 22.27 -30.86
N GLU A 690 24.19 23.46 -30.77
CA GLU A 690 23.95 24.36 -31.92
C GLU A 690 25.09 25.37 -32.08
N ALA A 691 25.15 26.00 -33.26
CA ALA A 691 26.11 27.05 -33.49
C ALA A 691 25.94 28.20 -32.48
N GLY A 692 26.99 28.46 -31.75
CA GLY A 692 26.97 29.43 -30.68
C GLY A 692 27.05 30.88 -31.14
N THR A 693 27.00 31.81 -30.22
CA THR A 693 27.28 33.22 -30.41
C THR A 693 28.55 33.58 -29.67
N CYS A 694 29.37 34.37 -30.30
CA CYS A 694 30.57 34.85 -29.67
C CYS A 694 30.24 35.93 -28.60
N SER A 695 30.82 35.81 -27.43
CA SER A 695 30.72 36.81 -26.36
C SER A 695 31.66 37.97 -26.62
N SER A 696 31.13 39.12 -26.89
CA SER A 696 31.90 40.33 -27.11
C SER A 696 32.85 40.72 -25.97
N ALA A 697 32.52 40.29 -24.74
CA ALA A 697 33.33 40.57 -23.56
C ALA A 697 34.58 39.67 -23.42
N THR A 698 34.51 38.43 -23.95
CA THR A 698 35.55 37.43 -23.70
C THR A 698 36.14 36.81 -24.97
N GLY A 699 35.55 37.05 -26.14
CA GLY A 699 35.91 36.39 -27.40
C GLY A 699 35.58 34.90 -27.43
N VAL A 700 34.90 34.39 -26.39
CA VAL A 700 34.56 32.98 -26.27
C VAL A 700 33.19 32.72 -26.87
N CYS A 701 33.08 31.68 -27.67
CA CYS A 701 31.82 31.27 -28.26
C CYS A 701 30.94 30.56 -27.21
N SER A 702 29.66 30.88 -27.16
CA SER A 702 28.67 30.06 -26.46
C SER A 702 28.53 28.71 -27.16
N ASN A 703 28.10 27.73 -26.41
CA ASN A 703 27.89 26.38 -26.93
C ASN A 703 26.47 25.96 -26.51
N PRO A 704 25.44 26.54 -27.12
CA PRO A 704 24.08 26.26 -26.73
C PRO A 704 23.72 24.81 -27.04
N GLU A 705 23.04 24.19 -26.09
CA GLU A 705 22.52 22.84 -26.23
C GLU A 705 21.45 22.80 -27.32
N ALA A 706 21.50 21.77 -28.15
CA ALA A 706 20.42 21.48 -29.09
C ALA A 706 19.16 21.03 -28.29
N PRO A 707 17.93 21.27 -28.80
CA PRO A 707 16.72 20.87 -28.12
C PRO A 707 16.73 19.39 -27.78
N ASN A 708 16.24 19.07 -26.56
CA ASN A 708 16.08 17.68 -26.13
C ASN A 708 15.20 16.90 -27.13
N GLY A 709 15.60 15.67 -27.43
CA GLY A 709 14.89 14.80 -28.37
C GLY A 709 15.44 14.82 -29.81
N ILE A 710 16.44 15.63 -30.12
CA ILE A 710 17.14 15.55 -31.41
C ILE A 710 17.95 14.25 -31.44
N ALA A 711 17.81 13.48 -32.52
CA ALA A 711 18.54 12.23 -32.70
C ALA A 711 20.04 12.49 -32.78
N CYS A 712 20.78 11.73 -32.03
CA CYS A 712 22.24 11.72 -32.00
C CYS A 712 22.75 10.27 -31.96
N ASN A 713 24.00 10.07 -31.64
CA ASN A 713 24.56 8.72 -31.41
C ASN A 713 25.60 8.85 -30.29
N ASP A 714 25.34 8.16 -29.18
CA ASP A 714 26.21 8.16 -28.00
C ASP A 714 27.37 7.17 -28.13
N ALA A 715 27.44 6.48 -29.27
CA ALA A 715 28.43 5.43 -29.59
C ALA A 715 28.34 4.19 -28.68
N ASN A 716 27.27 4.01 -27.95
CA ASN A 716 27.04 2.82 -27.13
C ASN A 716 26.10 1.86 -27.87
N VAL A 717 26.57 0.71 -28.27
CA VAL A 717 25.81 -0.30 -29.02
C VAL A 717 24.69 -0.94 -28.18
N CYS A 718 24.67 -0.68 -26.87
CA CYS A 718 23.68 -1.19 -25.94
C CYS A 718 22.61 -0.15 -25.61
N THR A 719 22.54 0.92 -26.33
CA THR A 719 21.48 1.93 -26.26
C THR A 719 20.72 2.00 -27.58
N ILE A 720 19.47 2.37 -27.50
CA ILE A 720 18.57 2.62 -28.64
C ILE A 720 17.88 3.96 -28.47
N ASN A 721 17.42 4.54 -29.57
CA ASN A 721 16.73 5.83 -29.58
C ASN A 721 17.55 6.96 -28.97
N ASP A 722 18.85 6.96 -29.24
CA ASP A 722 19.76 7.98 -28.73
C ASP A 722 19.27 9.37 -29.10
N ALA A 723 19.09 10.20 -28.13
CA ALA A 723 18.59 11.55 -28.29
C ALA A 723 19.31 12.50 -27.33
N CYS A 724 19.44 13.73 -27.76
CA CYS A 724 20.06 14.75 -26.96
C CYS A 724 19.21 15.07 -25.72
N GLN A 725 19.83 15.08 -24.55
CA GLN A 725 19.26 15.56 -23.30
C GLN A 725 20.26 16.48 -22.60
N SER A 726 19.88 17.74 -22.44
CA SER A 726 20.70 18.76 -21.77
C SER A 726 22.14 18.79 -22.31
N GLY A 727 22.28 18.84 -23.64
CA GLY A 727 23.57 18.95 -24.30
C GLY A 727 24.39 17.66 -24.35
N VAL A 728 23.86 16.54 -23.89
CA VAL A 728 24.52 15.24 -23.92
C VAL A 728 23.67 14.26 -24.73
N CYS A 729 24.32 13.48 -25.55
CA CYS A 729 23.67 12.40 -26.26
C CYS A 729 23.49 11.20 -25.31
N VAL A 730 22.24 10.79 -25.07
CA VAL A 730 21.92 9.66 -24.21
C VAL A 730 20.92 8.74 -24.90
N GLY A 731 21.19 7.43 -24.85
CA GLY A 731 20.29 6.42 -25.35
C GLY A 731 19.57 5.68 -24.24
N GLU A 732 18.43 5.12 -24.56
CA GLU A 732 17.72 4.21 -23.68
C GLU A 732 18.39 2.82 -23.74
N GLY A 733 18.57 2.17 -22.58
CA GLY A 733 19.18 0.85 -22.52
C GLY A 733 18.39 -0.17 -23.35
N ALA A 734 19.04 -0.84 -24.29
CA ALA A 734 18.43 -1.94 -25.00
C ALA A 734 18.09 -3.07 -24.01
N PRO A 735 16.91 -3.67 -24.09
CA PRO A 735 16.51 -4.72 -23.16
C PRO A 735 17.45 -5.93 -23.29
N SER A 736 17.85 -6.51 -22.17
CA SER A 736 18.47 -7.83 -22.15
C SER A 736 17.48 -8.87 -22.69
N PRO A 737 17.95 -9.92 -23.36
CA PRO A 737 17.07 -10.95 -23.87
C PRO A 737 16.19 -11.55 -22.77
N VAL A 738 14.95 -11.87 -23.12
CA VAL A 738 14.03 -12.57 -22.22
C VAL A 738 14.42 -14.04 -22.06
N GLU A 739 13.91 -14.68 -21.04
CA GLU A 739 14.02 -16.12 -20.83
C GLU A 739 13.68 -16.92 -22.11
N VAL A 740 14.42 -17.98 -22.39
CA VAL A 740 14.03 -18.95 -23.40
C VAL A 740 12.85 -19.76 -22.86
N ASP A 741 11.64 -19.31 -23.22
CA ASP A 741 10.39 -19.89 -22.78
C ASP A 741 10.08 -21.22 -23.49
N ALA A 742 8.99 -21.87 -23.14
CA ALA A 742 8.53 -23.18 -23.60
C ALA A 742 8.82 -23.46 -25.10
N GLY A 743 9.38 -24.59 -25.39
CA GLY A 743 9.73 -25.02 -26.75
C GLY A 743 11.08 -25.73 -26.86
N VAL A 744 11.68 -26.02 -25.72
CA VAL A 744 12.90 -26.86 -25.70
C VAL A 744 12.49 -28.29 -26.03
N LEU A 745 12.98 -28.81 -27.12
CA LEU A 745 12.75 -30.19 -27.56
C LEU A 745 14.04 -30.98 -27.41
N LEU A 746 13.97 -32.13 -26.78
CA LEU A 746 15.06 -33.07 -26.64
C LEU A 746 14.81 -34.26 -27.55
N THR A 747 15.79 -34.58 -28.39
CA THR A 747 15.79 -35.78 -29.23
C THR A 747 17.09 -36.52 -28.98
N GLN A 748 17.01 -37.83 -28.82
CA GLN A 748 18.21 -38.66 -28.66
C GLN A 748 18.35 -39.62 -29.81
N LEU A 749 19.51 -39.64 -30.43
CA LEU A 749 19.90 -40.55 -31.51
C LEU A 749 21.35 -40.96 -31.30
N ASP A 750 21.64 -42.27 -31.38
CA ASP A 750 22.97 -42.86 -31.25
C ASP A 750 23.76 -42.42 -30.00
N GLY A 751 23.06 -42.21 -28.87
CA GLY A 751 23.68 -41.82 -27.61
C GLY A 751 23.96 -40.29 -27.47
N VAL A 752 23.61 -39.49 -28.45
CA VAL A 752 23.75 -38.04 -28.39
C VAL A 752 22.37 -37.40 -28.17
N THR A 753 22.23 -36.55 -27.17
CA THR A 753 21.03 -35.74 -26.95
C THR A 753 21.13 -34.43 -27.72
N THR A 754 20.27 -34.26 -28.69
CA THR A 754 20.13 -32.97 -29.38
C THR A 754 19.05 -32.14 -28.69
N ILE A 755 19.45 -30.96 -28.25
CA ILE A 755 18.60 -29.98 -27.59
C ILE A 755 18.30 -28.90 -28.63
N THR A 756 17.00 -28.64 -28.88
CA THR A 756 16.56 -27.55 -29.78
C THR A 756 15.59 -26.68 -29.07
N TRP A 757 15.61 -25.39 -29.36
CA TRP A 757 14.70 -24.39 -28.77
C TRP A 757 14.33 -23.32 -29.80
N ASN A 758 13.36 -22.52 -29.45
CA ASN A 758 12.97 -21.39 -30.27
C ASN A 758 13.90 -20.20 -30.00
N SER A 759 14.24 -19.45 -31.03
CA SER A 759 14.97 -18.20 -30.84
C SER A 759 14.13 -17.23 -30.02
N THR A 760 14.75 -16.60 -29.02
CA THR A 760 14.12 -15.51 -28.28
C THR A 760 14.39 -14.16 -28.95
N LEU A 761 13.49 -13.22 -28.71
CA LEU A 761 13.64 -11.86 -29.22
C LEU A 761 14.92 -11.25 -28.64
N ASP A 762 15.69 -10.57 -29.49
CA ASP A 762 16.92 -9.87 -29.14
C ASP A 762 18.10 -10.73 -28.67
N SER A 763 18.04 -12.07 -28.78
CA SER A 763 19.18 -12.93 -28.51
C SER A 763 20.02 -13.17 -29.77
N THR A 764 21.33 -12.95 -29.67
CA THR A 764 22.30 -13.22 -30.72
C THR A 764 23.12 -14.49 -30.49
N PHE A 765 23.12 -14.97 -29.25
CA PHE A 765 23.73 -16.23 -28.85
C PHE A 765 23.00 -16.88 -27.70
N TYR A 766 23.31 -18.16 -27.42
CA TYR A 766 22.69 -18.95 -26.35
C TYR A 766 23.74 -19.72 -25.56
N ASP A 767 23.45 -19.91 -24.28
CA ASP A 767 24.16 -20.84 -23.41
C ASP A 767 23.23 -21.97 -23.00
N VAL A 768 23.75 -23.19 -22.93
CA VAL A 768 22.97 -24.38 -22.56
C VAL A 768 23.61 -25.03 -21.34
N LEU A 769 22.88 -25.09 -20.28
CA LEU A 769 23.27 -25.69 -19.00
C LEU A 769 22.54 -27.02 -18.79
N ARG A 770 23.22 -28.00 -18.26
CA ARG A 770 22.70 -29.33 -17.89
C ARG A 770 23.01 -29.63 -16.44
N GLY A 771 22.17 -30.41 -15.82
CA GLY A 771 22.43 -31.06 -14.53
C GLY A 771 21.72 -32.41 -14.41
N ALA A 772 21.98 -33.13 -13.33
CA ALA A 772 21.38 -34.43 -13.08
C ALA A 772 19.99 -34.34 -12.48
N VAL A 773 19.04 -35.15 -12.95
CA VAL A 773 17.66 -35.18 -12.41
C VAL A 773 17.62 -35.57 -10.92
N GLY A 774 18.56 -36.43 -10.48
CA GLY A 774 18.68 -36.81 -9.07
C GLY A 774 19.09 -35.67 -8.12
N ALA A 775 19.53 -34.53 -8.66
CA ALA A 775 19.92 -33.35 -7.88
C ALA A 775 18.81 -32.26 -7.81
N LEU A 776 17.60 -32.61 -8.21
CA LEU A 776 16.45 -31.70 -8.08
C LEU A 776 16.05 -31.48 -6.62
N PRO A 777 15.56 -30.24 -6.26
CA PRO A 777 15.26 -29.13 -7.14
C PRO A 777 16.53 -28.43 -7.66
N VAL A 778 16.44 -27.90 -8.88
CA VAL A 778 17.53 -27.19 -9.53
C VAL A 778 17.88 -25.93 -8.73
N GLY A 779 19.01 -25.96 -7.99
CA GLY A 779 19.52 -24.82 -7.23
C GLY A 779 20.57 -24.03 -8.01
N PRO A 780 20.93 -22.81 -7.58
CA PRO A 780 21.96 -22.03 -8.24
C PRO A 780 23.34 -22.65 -8.00
N GLY A 781 24.08 -22.94 -9.09
CA GLY A 781 25.46 -23.37 -9.02
C GLY A 781 25.67 -24.73 -8.35
N GLY A 782 24.80 -25.70 -8.61
CA GLY A 782 24.97 -27.08 -8.13
C GLY A 782 26.26 -27.67 -8.66
N GLY A 783 26.96 -28.47 -7.85
CA GLY A 783 28.22 -29.12 -8.24
C GLY A 783 28.10 -30.17 -9.36
N ASP A 784 26.85 -30.42 -9.79
CA ASP A 784 26.47 -31.31 -10.91
C ASP A 784 26.17 -30.53 -12.22
N GLU A 785 26.23 -29.20 -12.20
CA GLU A 785 26.00 -28.41 -13.41
C GLU A 785 27.14 -28.51 -14.40
N VAL A 786 26.80 -28.71 -15.65
CA VAL A 786 27.73 -28.78 -16.79
C VAL A 786 27.27 -27.81 -17.86
N CYS A 787 28.16 -26.97 -18.33
CA CYS A 787 27.89 -26.13 -19.50
C CYS A 787 28.05 -26.97 -20.78
N VAL A 788 26.92 -27.27 -21.41
CA VAL A 788 26.89 -28.06 -22.64
C VAL A 788 27.35 -27.24 -23.84
N ALA A 789 26.96 -25.98 -23.88
CA ALA A 789 27.36 -25.03 -24.90
C ALA A 789 27.27 -23.61 -24.33
N SER A 790 28.18 -22.74 -24.78
CA SER A 790 28.16 -21.32 -24.39
C SER A 790 28.45 -20.43 -25.60
N GLY A 791 27.72 -19.32 -25.69
CA GLY A 791 27.95 -18.31 -26.77
C GLY A 791 27.58 -18.80 -28.14
N ILE A 792 26.74 -19.80 -28.32
CA ILE A 792 26.42 -20.34 -29.65
C ILE A 792 25.30 -19.55 -30.31
N PRO A 793 25.44 -19.17 -31.59
CA PRO A 793 24.40 -18.44 -32.32
C PRO A 793 23.27 -19.36 -32.83
N ALA A 794 23.44 -20.68 -32.75
CA ALA A 794 22.46 -21.66 -33.18
C ALA A 794 21.41 -21.92 -32.08
N THR A 795 20.19 -22.24 -32.46
CA THR A 795 19.11 -22.68 -31.57
C THR A 795 19.08 -24.19 -31.39
N THR A 796 20.24 -24.82 -31.46
CA THR A 796 20.43 -26.26 -31.25
C THR A 796 21.82 -26.53 -30.69
N ALA A 797 21.90 -27.46 -29.77
CA ALA A 797 23.15 -27.95 -29.19
C ALA A 797 23.09 -29.48 -29.08
N ASN A 798 24.24 -30.11 -29.07
CA ASN A 798 24.35 -31.56 -28.89
C ASN A 798 25.10 -31.86 -27.60
N ASP A 799 24.52 -32.70 -26.78
CA ASP A 799 25.16 -33.23 -25.59
C ASP A 799 25.55 -34.70 -25.87
N PRO A 800 26.83 -35.03 -25.94
CA PRO A 800 27.30 -36.39 -26.20
C PRO A 800 27.22 -37.30 -24.94
N ASP A 801 26.99 -36.71 -23.77
CA ASP A 801 26.94 -37.48 -22.54
C ASP A 801 25.60 -38.21 -22.40
N THR A 802 25.64 -39.41 -21.87
CA THR A 802 24.43 -40.18 -21.57
C THR A 802 24.33 -40.39 -20.05
N PRO A 803 23.14 -40.22 -19.46
CA PRO A 803 22.98 -40.52 -18.04
C PRO A 803 23.13 -42.00 -17.78
N ASN A 804 23.52 -42.38 -16.58
CA ASN A 804 23.54 -43.76 -16.16
C ASN A 804 22.16 -44.42 -16.26
N PRO A 805 22.03 -45.75 -16.31
CA PRO A 805 20.72 -46.43 -16.21
C PRO A 805 19.96 -45.93 -14.95
N ASP A 806 18.69 -45.57 -15.12
CA ASP A 806 17.80 -45.03 -14.09
C ASP A 806 18.10 -43.55 -13.64
N GLU A 807 19.01 -42.84 -14.34
CA GLU A 807 19.27 -41.43 -14.14
C GLU A 807 18.79 -40.62 -15.36
N GLY A 808 18.70 -39.28 -15.21
CA GLY A 808 18.29 -38.37 -16.29
C GLY A 808 18.99 -37.06 -16.17
N PHE A 809 19.02 -36.32 -17.27
CA PHE A 809 19.50 -34.93 -17.29
C PHE A 809 18.33 -33.96 -17.45
N TRP A 810 18.45 -32.79 -16.82
CA TRP A 810 17.65 -31.64 -17.12
C TRP A 810 18.50 -30.59 -17.87
N TYR A 811 17.84 -29.76 -18.66
CA TYR A 811 18.54 -28.72 -19.45
C TYR A 811 17.83 -27.38 -19.26
N LEU A 812 18.62 -26.32 -19.17
CA LEU A 812 18.15 -24.92 -19.17
C LEU A 812 18.93 -24.14 -20.21
N ILE A 813 18.28 -23.17 -20.83
CA ILE A 813 18.86 -22.37 -21.92
C ILE A 813 18.71 -20.88 -21.58
N GLN A 814 19.78 -20.15 -21.79
CA GLN A 814 19.86 -18.70 -21.61
C GLN A 814 20.16 -18.03 -22.94
N GLY A 815 19.39 -17.02 -23.30
CA GLY A 815 19.70 -16.16 -24.44
C GLY A 815 20.59 -14.99 -24.03
N GLY A 816 21.47 -14.55 -24.91
CA GLY A 816 22.34 -13.39 -24.70
C GLY A 816 22.51 -12.56 -25.96
N ASN A 817 22.94 -11.32 -25.77
CA ASN A 817 23.39 -10.39 -26.82
C ASN A 817 24.58 -9.57 -26.32
N ASP A 818 25.08 -8.64 -27.13
CA ASP A 818 26.23 -7.79 -26.78
C ASP A 818 25.94 -6.88 -25.55
N CYS A 819 24.67 -6.72 -25.17
CA CYS A 819 24.21 -5.87 -24.04
C CYS A 819 23.95 -6.65 -22.75
N GLY A 820 23.98 -7.96 -22.79
CA GLY A 820 23.80 -8.80 -21.60
C GLY A 820 23.17 -10.14 -21.89
N LYS A 821 23.06 -10.93 -20.83
CA LYS A 821 22.44 -12.26 -20.87
C LYS A 821 21.10 -12.19 -20.10
N GLY A 822 20.07 -12.85 -20.61
CA GLY A 822 18.83 -13.13 -19.89
C GLY A 822 19.07 -14.16 -18.76
N PRO A 823 18.04 -14.61 -18.05
CA PRO A 823 18.19 -15.66 -17.05
C PRO A 823 18.10 -17.06 -17.66
N PHE A 824 18.60 -18.06 -16.94
CA PHE A 824 18.31 -19.49 -17.18
C PHE A 824 16.93 -19.92 -16.64
N GLY A 825 15.95 -19.06 -16.69
CA GLY A 825 14.68 -19.20 -15.99
C GLY A 825 14.72 -18.56 -14.63
N PHE A 826 13.72 -18.88 -13.81
CA PHE A 826 13.60 -18.33 -12.47
C PHE A 826 13.61 -19.45 -11.43
N GLN A 827 14.19 -19.19 -10.29
CA GLN A 827 14.16 -20.05 -9.12
C GLN A 827 13.30 -19.41 -8.04
N VAL A 828 12.67 -20.26 -7.20
CA VAL A 828 11.92 -19.80 -6.04
C VAL A 828 12.73 -20.14 -4.80
N ASP A 829 13.21 -19.12 -4.12
CA ASP A 829 13.87 -19.27 -2.82
C ASP A 829 13.09 -18.49 -1.77
N GLY A 830 12.65 -19.19 -0.70
CA GLY A 830 11.85 -18.59 0.36
C GLY A 830 10.54 -17.94 -0.09
N GLY A 831 9.99 -18.31 -1.26
CA GLY A 831 8.76 -17.74 -1.82
C GLY A 831 8.96 -16.52 -2.73
N VAL A 832 10.20 -16.10 -2.94
CA VAL A 832 10.55 -15.02 -3.89
C VAL A 832 11.09 -15.64 -5.18
N GLN A 833 10.57 -15.18 -6.30
CA GLN A 833 11.03 -15.58 -7.62
C GLN A 833 12.21 -14.70 -8.05
N THR A 834 13.38 -15.28 -8.19
CA THR A 834 14.58 -14.58 -8.64
C THR A 834 15.12 -15.15 -9.95
N PRO A 835 15.68 -14.32 -10.83
CA PRO A 835 16.32 -14.82 -12.04
C PRO A 835 17.44 -15.83 -11.70
N ARG A 836 17.42 -17.00 -12.34
CA ARG A 836 18.46 -18.00 -12.16
C ARG A 836 19.68 -17.67 -13.01
N VAL A 837 20.82 -17.60 -12.37
CA VAL A 837 22.13 -17.44 -13.02
C VAL A 837 23.01 -18.64 -12.68
N SER A 838 23.89 -19.02 -13.58
CA SER A 838 24.87 -20.08 -13.33
C SER A 838 26.30 -19.55 -13.55
N ALA A 839 27.21 -19.93 -12.66
CA ALA A 839 28.62 -19.67 -12.84
C ALA A 839 29.30 -20.71 -13.72
N THR A 840 28.63 -21.80 -14.05
CA THR A 840 29.13 -22.93 -14.84
C THR A 840 29.09 -22.64 -16.36
N CYS A 841 28.07 -21.86 -16.80
CA CYS A 841 28.00 -21.24 -18.12
C CYS A 841 28.19 -19.73 -17.99
N PRO A 842 29.41 -19.21 -17.99
CA PRO A 842 29.75 -17.81 -17.69
C PRO A 842 29.29 -16.79 -18.75
#